data_d25dcab1b66ec689138744f55c49d930
#
_entry.id   d25dcab1b66ec689138744f55c49d930
#
_cell.length_a   1.000
_cell.length_b   1.000
_cell.length_c   1.000
_cell.angle_alpha   90.00
_cell.angle_beta   90.00
_cell.angle_gamma   90.00
#
_symmetry.space_group_name_H-M   'P 1'
#
loop_
_entity.id
_entity.type
_entity.pdbx_description
1 polymer ?
#
loop_
_entity_poly.entity_id
_entity_poly.type
_entity_poly.pdbx_seq_one_letter_code
_entity_poly.pdbx_strand_id
1 'polypeptide(L)'
;LDVVLPYGIAFKIIAVAGLVAFPGAVWLMGKLSRLAYPLPELLTVGAVMFLYDESFTIYGGNMASTMAGEFSFSIALMFAMLGLGLFSRGLDDGKHRAWAAVVIALAALSHGIVLIFVFLGAALMVVMKWDRQRLRFGVLTIGTAVLLSAFWVVPFLGGHKFMTDMKYEPRPSGVTDSLWKMYFPLAPVFNYLLVALAIAGFVGSIGKKRFLGTWMGAYSIILMIGVKVAQDSLPVIGLLWNPRILPFVYLLRYLLALVGVHDIAIFVRQSVFAQRNPGVVPPSPRLPMFSAVLAAAAMFCLVVIGVRYQSLPGARVESTATKTSYVWGPFKFPSSRAFSDGWARWNFSGYEGKGAYKEYHDIVQTMKGLGENPSHGCGRALWENNGELNKYGTTMGLMLLPFWTKGCIGSMEGLYFEAAGTTPYHFVAAAALSKQSSNPVRELRYDNNNPQLGVKYMRSLGIRYYMAFTPEAVSKASAVPDLREVATTGPWHVYEIADTSLVEPLDVQPVVVNQRAGDQRERWLEVGMSWFQHGDEWDALPVAGGPSQWQHVDVVVDAARQVGQPGEAGRQVDIVKPAGTVTKTTLPAVTVSNVVQKEESISFDVDRTGVPVLVKVSYFPNWRVKGADNVYRAAPNMMVVVPTSTHVALSYEPSGLDSFSYVLTFAGICIVVLFSRRRFRYGTAMPERRSVLIDDEELGLASSGDDN
;
A
#
# COMPACT_ATOMS: atom_id res chain seq x y z
N LEU A 1 11.26 -7.02 -17.90
CA LEU A 1 10.82 -6.13 -18.98
C LEU A 1 11.85 -5.03 -19.29
N ASP A 2 12.49 -4.46 -18.29
CA ASP A 2 13.51 -3.40 -18.42
C ASP A 2 14.79 -3.84 -19.14
N VAL A 3 15.05 -5.15 -19.24
CA VAL A 3 16.13 -5.71 -20.08
C VAL A 3 15.84 -5.54 -21.58
N VAL A 4 14.56 -5.47 -21.95
CA VAL A 4 14.11 -5.44 -23.37
C VAL A 4 13.50 -4.08 -23.72
N LEU A 5 12.88 -3.40 -22.77
CA LEU A 5 12.18 -2.13 -22.97
C LEU A 5 12.80 -1.04 -22.08
N PRO A 6 12.77 0.24 -22.53
CA PRO A 6 13.14 1.33 -21.64
C PRO A 6 12.35 1.29 -20.32
N TYR A 7 13.02 1.53 -19.20
CA TYR A 7 12.45 1.42 -17.85
C TYR A 7 11.09 2.09 -17.70
N GLY A 8 10.93 3.32 -18.18
CA GLY A 8 9.67 4.06 -18.09
C GLY A 8 8.51 3.39 -18.83
N ILE A 9 8.77 2.69 -19.95
CA ILE A 9 7.75 1.93 -20.69
C ILE A 9 7.44 0.63 -19.94
N ALA A 10 8.46 -0.10 -19.51
CA ALA A 10 8.30 -1.34 -18.75
C ALA A 10 7.47 -1.12 -17.48
N PHE A 11 7.79 -0.05 -16.73
CA PHE A 11 7.05 0.34 -15.53
C PHE A 11 5.57 0.65 -15.83
N LYS A 12 5.29 1.44 -16.89
CA LYS A 12 3.91 1.80 -17.27
C LYS A 12 3.08 0.59 -17.65
N ILE A 13 3.67 -0.37 -18.37
CA ILE A 13 3.00 -1.64 -18.72
C ILE A 13 2.60 -2.39 -17.44
N ILE A 14 3.51 -2.55 -16.50
CA ILE A 14 3.23 -3.22 -15.22
C ILE A 14 2.18 -2.46 -14.41
N ALA A 15 2.30 -1.14 -14.32
CA ALA A 15 1.39 -0.31 -13.55
C ALA A 15 -0.08 -0.41 -14.03
N VAL A 16 -0.31 -0.63 -15.33
CA VAL A 16 -1.67 -0.77 -15.89
C VAL A 16 -2.10 -2.22 -16.11
N ALA A 17 -1.20 -3.19 -15.98
CA ALA A 17 -1.49 -4.60 -16.27
C ALA A 17 -2.67 -5.14 -15.47
N GLY A 18 -2.76 -4.77 -14.18
CA GLY A 18 -3.88 -5.13 -13.32
C GLY A 18 -5.21 -4.63 -13.86
N LEU A 19 -5.30 -3.36 -14.26
CA LEU A 19 -6.53 -2.77 -14.82
C LEU A 19 -6.97 -3.45 -16.10
N VAL A 20 -6.03 -3.68 -17.03
CA VAL A 20 -6.31 -4.27 -18.35
C VAL A 20 -6.78 -5.72 -18.23
N ALA A 21 -6.13 -6.51 -17.37
CA ALA A 21 -6.43 -7.93 -17.22
C ALA A 21 -7.61 -8.22 -16.27
N PHE A 22 -7.99 -7.27 -15.41
CA PHE A 22 -9.01 -7.46 -14.39
C PHE A 22 -10.38 -7.90 -14.94
N PRO A 23 -10.96 -7.28 -15.99
CA PRO A 23 -12.23 -7.72 -16.54
C PRO A 23 -12.19 -9.18 -17.04
N GLY A 24 -11.05 -9.58 -17.65
CA GLY A 24 -10.83 -10.96 -18.06
C GLY A 24 -10.74 -11.94 -16.89
N ALA A 25 -10.10 -11.55 -15.79
CA ALA A 25 -10.04 -12.35 -14.56
C ALA A 25 -11.42 -12.54 -13.93
N VAL A 26 -12.26 -11.51 -13.93
CA VAL A 26 -13.65 -11.61 -13.44
C VAL A 26 -14.50 -12.51 -14.34
N TRP A 27 -14.34 -12.41 -15.67
CA TRP A 27 -14.97 -13.32 -16.61
C TRP A 27 -14.59 -14.78 -16.34
N LEU A 28 -13.29 -15.05 -16.19
CA LEU A 28 -12.79 -16.38 -15.87
C LEU A 28 -13.34 -16.88 -14.50
N MET A 29 -13.43 -16.02 -13.50
CA MET A 29 -14.03 -16.37 -12.23
C MET A 29 -15.49 -16.83 -12.41
N GLY A 30 -16.28 -16.13 -13.22
CA GLY A 30 -17.66 -16.49 -13.55
C GLY A 30 -17.72 -17.86 -14.24
N LYS A 31 -16.89 -18.08 -15.28
CA LYS A 31 -16.81 -19.36 -16.01
C LYS A 31 -16.35 -20.51 -15.12
N LEU A 32 -15.29 -20.32 -14.37
CA LEU A 32 -14.76 -21.34 -13.44
C LEU A 32 -15.76 -21.68 -12.33
N SER A 33 -16.57 -20.73 -11.89
CA SER A 33 -17.65 -20.94 -10.91
C SER A 33 -18.95 -21.45 -11.55
N ARG A 34 -18.93 -21.85 -12.83
CA ARG A 34 -20.04 -22.47 -13.56
C ARG A 34 -21.28 -21.58 -13.70
N LEU A 35 -21.09 -20.28 -13.87
CA LEU A 35 -22.18 -19.41 -14.28
C LEU A 35 -22.50 -19.65 -15.76
N ALA A 36 -23.80 -19.78 -16.05
CA ALA A 36 -24.28 -19.88 -17.42
C ALA A 36 -24.20 -18.53 -18.13
N TYR A 37 -24.04 -18.59 -19.47
CA TYR A 37 -24.16 -17.41 -20.33
C TYR A 37 -25.54 -16.73 -20.11
N PRO A 38 -25.63 -15.40 -20.06
CA PRO A 38 -24.59 -14.39 -20.27
C PRO A 38 -23.99 -13.83 -18.95
N LEU A 39 -24.12 -14.52 -17.84
CA LEU A 39 -23.70 -13.98 -16.54
C LEU A 39 -22.19 -13.70 -16.44
N PRO A 40 -21.26 -14.57 -16.90
CA PRO A 40 -19.83 -14.24 -16.88
C PRO A 40 -19.49 -12.97 -17.65
N GLU A 41 -20.14 -12.78 -18.80
CA GLU A 41 -19.98 -11.59 -19.66
C GLU A 41 -20.52 -10.34 -18.97
N LEU A 42 -21.66 -10.44 -18.29
CA LEU A 42 -22.23 -9.34 -17.50
C LEU A 42 -21.35 -9.01 -16.29
N LEU A 43 -20.78 -10.00 -15.60
CA LEU A 43 -19.80 -9.73 -14.54
C LEU A 43 -18.60 -8.92 -15.06
N THR A 44 -18.14 -9.20 -16.29
CA THR A 44 -17.07 -8.43 -16.94
C THR A 44 -17.47 -6.96 -17.10
N VAL A 45 -18.71 -6.70 -17.52
CA VAL A 45 -19.23 -5.32 -17.61
C VAL A 45 -19.24 -4.67 -16.23
N GLY A 46 -19.70 -5.38 -15.19
CA GLY A 46 -19.66 -4.91 -13.81
C GLY A 46 -18.23 -4.58 -13.33
N ALA A 47 -17.26 -5.39 -13.72
CA ALA A 47 -15.84 -5.13 -13.44
C ALA A 47 -15.36 -3.85 -14.13
N VAL A 48 -15.72 -3.63 -15.41
CA VAL A 48 -15.38 -2.39 -16.13
C VAL A 48 -16.02 -1.18 -15.44
N MET A 49 -17.27 -1.28 -14.99
CA MET A 49 -17.91 -0.19 -14.25
C MET A 49 -17.19 0.15 -12.95
N PHE A 50 -16.80 -0.85 -12.19
CA PHE A 50 -15.99 -0.66 -10.99
C PHE A 50 -14.67 0.05 -11.30
N LEU A 51 -13.99 -0.32 -12.40
CA LEU A 51 -12.74 0.34 -12.81
C LEU A 51 -12.93 1.82 -13.09
N TYR A 52 -14.07 2.21 -13.67
CA TYR A 52 -14.39 3.59 -14.01
C TYR A 52 -15.11 4.36 -12.90
N ASP A 53 -15.39 3.75 -11.77
CA ASP A 53 -15.96 4.45 -10.61
C ASP A 53 -14.94 5.42 -10.01
N GLU A 54 -15.21 6.73 -10.13
CA GLU A 54 -14.38 7.81 -9.62
C GLU A 54 -14.91 8.40 -8.29
N SER A 55 -15.92 7.77 -7.69
CA SER A 55 -16.48 8.22 -6.41
C SER A 55 -15.53 8.01 -5.23
N PHE A 56 -14.48 7.22 -5.43
CA PHE A 56 -13.42 7.00 -4.46
C PHE A 56 -12.05 6.94 -5.13
N THR A 57 -11.03 7.33 -4.38
CA THR A 57 -9.62 7.25 -4.79
C THR A 57 -8.74 6.86 -3.62
N ILE A 58 -7.49 6.44 -3.87
CA ILE A 58 -6.51 5.96 -2.88
C ILE A 58 -6.93 4.75 -2.04
N TYR A 59 -8.13 4.20 -2.22
CA TYR A 59 -8.56 2.98 -1.55
C TYR A 59 -8.10 1.72 -2.28
N GLY A 60 -7.86 1.80 -3.57
CA GLY A 60 -7.34 0.72 -4.41
C GLY A 60 -8.36 0.16 -5.40
N GLY A 61 -7.86 -0.56 -6.40
CA GLY A 61 -8.62 -1.39 -7.34
C GLY A 61 -9.23 -0.69 -8.54
N ASN A 62 -9.69 0.55 -8.44
CA ASN A 62 -10.23 1.31 -9.58
C ASN A 62 -9.12 2.11 -10.32
N MET A 63 -9.47 2.70 -11.44
CA MET A 63 -8.54 3.48 -12.25
C MET A 63 -8.03 4.71 -11.49
N ALA A 64 -8.89 5.42 -10.77
CA ALA A 64 -8.52 6.59 -10.00
C ALA A 64 -7.47 6.25 -8.92
N SER A 65 -7.67 5.17 -8.17
CA SER A 65 -6.70 4.72 -7.16
C SER A 65 -5.39 4.22 -7.78
N THR A 66 -5.47 3.52 -8.92
CA THR A 66 -4.26 3.06 -9.63
C THR A 66 -3.44 4.24 -10.13
N MET A 67 -4.07 5.29 -10.65
CA MET A 67 -3.38 6.52 -11.06
C MET A 67 -2.84 7.31 -9.87
N ALA A 68 -3.43 7.14 -8.69
CA ALA A 68 -2.89 7.70 -7.43
C ALA A 68 -1.68 6.94 -6.86
N GLY A 69 -1.28 5.82 -7.48
CA GLY A 69 -0.12 5.01 -7.07
C GLY A 69 -0.47 3.61 -6.56
N GLU A 70 -1.74 3.25 -6.38
CA GLU A 70 -2.18 1.94 -5.88
C GLU A 70 -2.23 0.87 -6.99
N PHE A 71 -1.24 0.86 -7.89
CA PHE A 71 -1.20 -0.11 -9.01
C PHE A 71 -0.99 -1.55 -8.55
N SER A 72 -0.27 -1.77 -7.45
CA SER A 72 -0.08 -3.10 -6.86
C SER A 72 -1.39 -3.71 -6.36
N PHE A 73 -2.31 -2.89 -5.84
CA PHE A 73 -3.65 -3.33 -5.46
C PHE A 73 -4.45 -3.84 -6.67
N SER A 74 -4.40 -3.14 -7.80
CA SER A 74 -5.10 -3.55 -9.02
C SER A 74 -4.58 -4.86 -9.59
N ILE A 75 -3.25 -5.07 -9.55
CA ILE A 75 -2.61 -6.34 -9.94
C ILE A 75 -3.06 -7.46 -8.98
N ALA A 76 -3.01 -7.20 -7.67
CA ALA A 76 -3.43 -8.16 -6.66
C ALA A 76 -4.90 -8.55 -6.81
N LEU A 77 -5.79 -7.57 -7.08
CA LEU A 77 -7.22 -7.80 -7.26
C LEU A 77 -7.51 -8.66 -8.50
N MET A 78 -6.79 -8.45 -9.58
CA MET A 78 -6.85 -9.29 -10.78
C MET A 78 -6.50 -10.75 -10.44
N PHE A 79 -5.38 -10.98 -9.74
CA PHE A 79 -5.00 -12.32 -9.29
C PHE A 79 -6.00 -12.89 -8.27
N ALA A 80 -6.56 -12.06 -7.40
CA ALA A 80 -7.56 -12.50 -6.43
C ALA A 80 -8.82 -13.08 -7.11
N MET A 81 -9.36 -12.39 -8.09
CA MET A 81 -10.55 -12.86 -8.81
C MET A 81 -10.27 -14.15 -9.59
N LEU A 82 -9.13 -14.24 -10.26
CA LEU A 82 -8.71 -15.47 -10.95
C LEU A 82 -8.47 -16.61 -9.95
N GLY A 83 -7.78 -16.33 -8.85
CA GLY A 83 -7.47 -17.30 -7.80
C GLY A 83 -8.73 -17.86 -7.14
N LEU A 84 -9.69 -17.00 -6.78
CA LEU A 84 -10.99 -17.40 -6.23
C LEU A 84 -11.83 -18.21 -7.24
N GLY A 85 -11.76 -17.88 -8.53
CA GLY A 85 -12.37 -18.66 -9.59
C GLY A 85 -11.80 -20.09 -9.67
N LEU A 86 -10.46 -20.19 -9.70
CA LEU A 86 -9.76 -21.49 -9.69
C LEU A 86 -10.04 -22.28 -8.42
N PHE A 87 -10.10 -21.62 -7.29
CA PHE A 87 -10.43 -22.22 -5.99
C PHE A 87 -11.86 -22.72 -5.97
N SER A 88 -12.84 -21.93 -6.42
CA SER A 88 -14.25 -22.31 -6.55
C SER A 88 -14.41 -23.56 -7.43
N ARG A 89 -13.69 -23.59 -8.56
CA ARG A 89 -13.69 -24.75 -9.44
C ARG A 89 -13.08 -25.97 -8.76
N GLY A 90 -11.99 -25.78 -8.05
CA GLY A 90 -11.33 -26.87 -7.32
C GLY A 90 -12.18 -27.46 -6.21
N LEU A 91 -13.01 -26.65 -5.54
CA LEU A 91 -14.00 -27.14 -4.57
C LEU A 91 -15.07 -28.02 -5.19
N ASP A 92 -15.34 -27.88 -6.50
CA ASP A 92 -16.32 -28.68 -7.21
C ASP A 92 -15.76 -30.00 -7.74
N ASP A 93 -14.54 -29.96 -8.33
CA ASP A 93 -14.02 -31.10 -9.06
C ASP A 93 -12.56 -31.49 -8.74
N GLY A 94 -11.94 -30.82 -7.79
CA GLY A 94 -10.55 -31.06 -7.36
C GLY A 94 -9.48 -30.66 -8.38
N LYS A 95 -9.87 -29.95 -9.47
CA LYS A 95 -8.94 -29.46 -10.50
C LYS A 95 -8.28 -28.15 -10.06
N HIS A 96 -7.22 -27.78 -10.78
CA HIS A 96 -6.57 -26.47 -10.70
C HIS A 96 -5.96 -26.11 -9.33
N ARG A 97 -5.77 -27.07 -8.41
CA ARG A 97 -5.24 -26.81 -7.07
C ARG A 97 -3.88 -26.10 -7.08
N ALA A 98 -2.95 -26.56 -7.94
CA ALA A 98 -1.63 -25.95 -8.09
C ALA A 98 -1.74 -24.48 -8.57
N TRP A 99 -2.51 -24.26 -9.63
CA TRP A 99 -2.73 -22.91 -10.17
C TRP A 99 -3.45 -21.99 -9.20
N ALA A 100 -4.45 -22.50 -8.46
CA ALA A 100 -5.11 -21.72 -7.42
C ALA A 100 -4.12 -21.27 -6.33
N ALA A 101 -3.26 -22.17 -5.86
CA ALA A 101 -2.24 -21.82 -4.87
C ALA A 101 -1.24 -20.78 -5.39
N VAL A 102 -0.73 -20.93 -6.62
CA VAL A 102 0.22 -19.99 -7.23
C VAL A 102 -0.42 -18.63 -7.43
N VAL A 103 -1.62 -18.56 -8.00
CA VAL A 103 -2.29 -17.27 -8.29
C VAL A 103 -2.68 -16.54 -7.01
N ILE A 104 -3.10 -17.28 -5.98
CA ILE A 104 -3.39 -16.71 -4.65
C ILE A 104 -2.10 -16.18 -4.00
N ALA A 105 -0.98 -16.90 -4.12
CA ALA A 105 0.31 -16.41 -3.65
C ALA A 105 0.74 -15.13 -4.38
N LEU A 106 0.53 -15.05 -5.70
CA LEU A 106 0.81 -13.83 -6.47
C LEU A 106 -0.07 -12.65 -6.02
N ALA A 107 -1.35 -12.89 -5.69
CA ALA A 107 -2.21 -11.86 -5.11
C ALA A 107 -1.66 -11.37 -3.75
N ALA A 108 -1.23 -12.30 -2.89
CA ALA A 108 -0.65 -12.01 -1.59
C ALA A 108 0.63 -11.18 -1.69
N LEU A 109 1.54 -11.56 -2.59
CA LEU A 109 2.81 -10.87 -2.82
C LEU A 109 2.63 -9.51 -3.49
N SER A 110 1.51 -9.29 -4.18
CA SER A 110 1.22 -8.01 -4.81
C SER A 110 0.65 -7.00 -3.82
N HIS A 111 -0.26 -7.40 -2.90
CA HIS A 111 -0.85 -6.47 -1.93
C HIS A 111 -1.47 -7.18 -0.71
N GLY A 112 -1.01 -6.82 0.50
CA GLY A 112 -1.40 -7.49 1.75
C GLY A 112 -2.90 -7.42 2.08
N ILE A 113 -3.59 -6.31 1.80
CA ILE A 113 -5.04 -6.19 2.07
C ILE A 113 -5.86 -7.10 1.15
N VAL A 114 -5.44 -7.27 -0.08
CA VAL A 114 -6.11 -8.18 -1.03
C VAL A 114 -5.99 -9.62 -0.56
N LEU A 115 -4.92 -9.97 0.16
CA LEU A 115 -4.75 -11.27 0.79
C LEU A 115 -5.88 -11.58 1.80
N ILE A 116 -6.28 -10.58 2.61
CA ILE A 116 -7.42 -10.73 3.55
C ILE A 116 -8.70 -11.05 2.79
N PHE A 117 -8.96 -10.30 1.71
CA PHE A 117 -10.10 -10.55 0.84
C PHE A 117 -10.09 -11.97 0.27
N VAL A 118 -8.97 -12.47 -0.22
CA VAL A 118 -8.87 -13.81 -0.77
C VAL A 118 -9.09 -14.88 0.30
N PHE A 119 -8.47 -14.73 1.48
CA PHE A 119 -8.57 -15.73 2.55
C PHE A 119 -9.98 -15.82 3.13
N LEU A 120 -10.59 -14.69 3.46
CA LEU A 120 -11.97 -14.66 3.96
C LEU A 120 -12.95 -15.15 2.89
N GLY A 121 -12.76 -14.75 1.63
CA GLY A 121 -13.59 -15.20 0.52
C GLY A 121 -13.48 -16.70 0.26
N ALA A 122 -12.27 -17.26 0.28
CA ALA A 122 -12.05 -18.70 0.15
C ALA A 122 -12.60 -19.49 1.33
N ALA A 123 -12.41 -18.99 2.57
CA ALA A 123 -12.99 -19.60 3.76
C ALA A 123 -14.51 -19.67 3.68
N LEU A 124 -15.17 -18.57 3.29
CA LEU A 124 -16.61 -18.54 3.08
C LEU A 124 -17.06 -19.52 1.99
N MET A 125 -16.32 -19.68 0.89
CA MET A 125 -16.61 -20.69 -0.13
C MET A 125 -16.59 -22.11 0.45
N VAL A 126 -15.61 -22.43 1.31
CA VAL A 126 -15.52 -23.72 1.99
C VAL A 126 -16.70 -23.90 2.94
N VAL A 127 -17.05 -22.89 3.73
CA VAL A 127 -18.19 -22.94 4.67
C VAL A 127 -19.50 -23.16 3.92
N MET A 128 -19.74 -22.47 2.82
CA MET A 128 -20.97 -22.63 2.01
C MET A 128 -21.06 -23.97 1.29
N LYS A 129 -19.93 -24.62 1.04
CA LYS A 129 -19.86 -25.96 0.44
C LYS A 129 -19.34 -27.00 1.45
N TRP A 130 -19.69 -26.84 2.74
CA TRP A 130 -19.08 -27.58 3.84
C TRP A 130 -19.07 -29.08 3.60
N ASP A 131 -17.85 -29.63 3.62
CA ASP A 131 -17.52 -31.05 3.58
C ASP A 131 -16.07 -31.21 4.02
N ARG A 132 -15.78 -32.30 4.75
CA ARG A 132 -14.40 -32.58 5.23
C ARG A 132 -13.36 -32.60 4.13
N GLN A 133 -13.69 -33.08 2.96
CA GLN A 133 -12.75 -33.14 1.82
C GLN A 133 -12.53 -31.78 1.20
N ARG A 134 -13.58 -30.94 1.12
CA ARG A 134 -13.46 -29.55 0.65
C ARG A 134 -12.68 -28.70 1.64
N LEU A 135 -12.87 -28.90 2.93
CA LEU A 135 -12.02 -28.27 3.95
C LEU A 135 -10.54 -28.67 3.75
N ARG A 136 -10.27 -29.97 3.56
CA ARG A 136 -8.91 -30.47 3.28
C ARG A 136 -8.34 -29.86 2.00
N PHE A 137 -9.13 -29.77 0.92
CA PHE A 137 -8.73 -29.09 -0.32
C PHE A 137 -8.37 -27.63 -0.05
N GLY A 138 -9.22 -26.90 0.66
CA GLY A 138 -9.03 -25.50 1.01
C GLY A 138 -7.76 -25.29 1.82
N VAL A 139 -7.59 -26.03 2.91
CA VAL A 139 -6.40 -25.94 3.78
C VAL A 139 -5.11 -26.23 3.01
N LEU A 140 -5.09 -27.27 2.18
CA LEU A 140 -3.92 -27.62 1.39
C LEU A 140 -3.60 -26.55 0.33
N THR A 141 -4.62 -25.99 -0.34
CA THR A 141 -4.42 -24.98 -1.38
C THR A 141 -3.96 -23.65 -0.77
N ILE A 142 -4.64 -23.17 0.25
CA ILE A 142 -4.29 -21.91 0.93
C ILE A 142 -2.96 -22.05 1.67
N GLY A 143 -2.75 -23.17 2.38
CA GLY A 143 -1.47 -23.45 3.05
C GLY A 143 -0.29 -23.47 2.07
N THR A 144 -0.49 -24.02 0.86
CA THR A 144 0.54 -23.95 -0.19
C THR A 144 0.79 -22.51 -0.67
N ALA A 145 -0.26 -21.69 -0.81
CA ALA A 145 -0.11 -20.28 -1.16
C ALA A 145 0.66 -19.51 -0.09
N VAL A 146 0.39 -19.79 1.20
CA VAL A 146 1.14 -19.21 2.33
C VAL A 146 2.61 -19.65 2.29
N LEU A 147 2.89 -20.93 2.03
CA LEU A 147 4.26 -21.41 1.90
C LEU A 147 5.01 -20.74 0.73
N LEU A 148 4.36 -20.55 -0.41
CA LEU A 148 4.95 -19.85 -1.56
C LEU A 148 5.29 -18.40 -1.25
N SER A 149 4.56 -17.76 -0.36
CA SER A 149 4.77 -16.37 0.07
C SER A 149 5.65 -16.27 1.31
N ALA A 150 6.09 -17.39 1.90
CA ALA A 150 6.76 -17.43 3.19
C ALA A 150 8.06 -16.62 3.20
N PHE A 151 8.82 -16.59 2.09
CA PHE A 151 10.08 -15.84 1.98
C PHE A 151 9.94 -14.35 2.27
N TRP A 152 8.74 -13.80 2.13
CA TRP A 152 8.42 -12.41 2.44
C TRP A 152 7.59 -12.28 3.73
N VAL A 153 6.52 -13.09 3.86
CA VAL A 153 5.57 -12.99 4.99
C VAL A 153 6.22 -13.30 6.33
N VAL A 154 7.08 -14.33 6.40
CA VAL A 154 7.70 -14.74 7.66
C VAL A 154 8.69 -13.71 8.19
N PRO A 155 9.65 -13.20 7.39
CA PRO A 155 10.52 -12.11 7.82
C PRO A 155 9.76 -10.83 8.17
N PHE A 156 8.73 -10.47 7.39
CA PHE A 156 7.87 -9.33 7.67
C PHE A 156 7.20 -9.43 9.05
N LEU A 157 6.57 -10.56 9.36
CA LEU A 157 5.93 -10.76 10.66
C LEU A 157 6.93 -10.78 11.81
N GLY A 158 8.08 -11.41 11.62
CA GLY A 158 9.15 -11.46 12.63
C GLY A 158 9.85 -10.12 12.85
N GLY A 159 9.98 -9.31 11.77
CA GLY A 159 10.61 -7.99 11.78
C GLY A 159 9.68 -6.84 12.17
N HIS A 160 8.37 -7.07 12.23
CA HIS A 160 7.34 -6.05 12.44
C HIS A 160 7.60 -5.10 13.63
N LYS A 161 8.15 -5.62 14.72
CA LYS A 161 8.50 -4.84 15.91
C LYS A 161 9.60 -3.77 15.70
N PHE A 162 10.33 -3.86 14.58
CA PHE A 162 11.37 -2.89 14.21
C PHE A 162 10.90 -1.91 13.10
N MET A 163 9.65 -2.01 12.69
CA MET A 163 9.03 -1.20 11.64
C MET A 163 8.14 -0.13 12.25
N THR A 164 7.74 0.84 11.44
CA THR A 164 6.78 1.87 11.85
C THR A 164 5.36 1.38 11.65
N ASP A 165 4.48 1.73 12.59
CA ASP A 165 3.05 1.58 12.46
C ASP A 165 2.42 2.91 12.06
N MET A 166 2.07 3.04 10.79
CA MET A 166 1.32 4.19 10.29
C MET A 166 -0.16 4.00 10.60
N LYS A 167 -0.56 4.33 11.82
CA LYS A 167 -1.96 4.26 12.25
C LYS A 167 -2.76 5.36 11.56
N TYR A 168 -3.41 5.02 10.46
CA TYR A 168 -4.39 5.90 9.85
C TYR A 168 -5.68 5.88 10.66
N GLU A 169 -6.25 7.05 10.87
CA GLU A 169 -7.52 7.14 11.57
C GLU A 169 -8.63 6.36 10.87
N PRO A 170 -9.37 5.56 11.63
CA PRO A 170 -10.61 4.96 11.12
C PRO A 170 -11.68 6.01 10.86
N ARG A 171 -11.63 7.18 11.52
CA ARG A 171 -12.55 8.29 11.31
C ARG A 171 -11.76 9.56 11.00
N PRO A 172 -11.90 10.13 9.80
CA PRO A 172 -11.43 11.47 9.56
C PRO A 172 -12.11 12.41 10.58
N SER A 173 -11.31 13.10 11.40
CA SER A 173 -11.81 14.07 12.35
C SER A 173 -12.65 15.12 11.61
N GLY A 174 -13.89 15.34 12.04
CA GLY A 174 -14.81 16.30 11.42
C GLY A 174 -15.70 15.75 10.30
N VAL A 175 -15.53 14.48 9.89
CA VAL A 175 -16.51 13.82 9.03
C VAL A 175 -17.58 13.19 9.91
N THR A 176 -18.60 13.97 10.21
CA THR A 176 -19.91 13.47 10.69
C THR A 176 -20.56 12.53 9.67
N ASP A 177 -19.99 12.45 8.52
CA ASP A 177 -20.36 11.60 7.44
C ASP A 177 -19.86 10.19 7.70
N SER A 178 -20.63 9.66 8.53
CA SER A 178 -20.88 8.27 8.82
C SER A 178 -20.24 7.29 7.81
N LEU A 179 -19.81 6.17 8.32
CA LEU A 179 -19.56 4.92 7.61
C LEU A 179 -20.55 4.69 6.43
N TRP A 180 -21.78 5.24 6.51
CA TRP A 180 -22.76 5.20 5.44
C TRP A 180 -22.28 5.86 4.14
N LYS A 181 -21.69 7.05 4.19
CA LYS A 181 -21.12 7.69 2.97
C LYS A 181 -19.92 6.93 2.43
N MET A 182 -19.13 6.30 3.30
CA MET A 182 -18.03 5.44 2.86
C MET A 182 -18.55 4.18 2.15
N TYR A 183 -19.65 3.58 2.62
CA TYR A 183 -20.27 2.44 1.93
C TYR A 183 -20.94 2.83 0.63
N PHE A 184 -21.42 4.06 0.51
CA PHE A 184 -22.24 4.54 -0.61
C PHE A 184 -21.70 5.87 -1.16
N PRO A 185 -20.52 5.87 -1.80
CA PRO A 185 -19.84 7.10 -2.23
C PRO A 185 -20.45 7.77 -3.46
N LEU A 186 -21.28 7.07 -4.24
CA LEU A 186 -21.95 7.61 -5.44
C LEU A 186 -23.06 8.62 -5.09
N ALA A 187 -23.50 9.37 -6.09
CA ALA A 187 -24.71 10.20 -5.95
C ALA A 187 -25.92 9.35 -5.50
N PRO A 188 -26.81 9.86 -4.60
CA PRO A 188 -27.84 9.04 -3.94
C PRO A 188 -28.70 8.20 -4.88
N VAL A 189 -29.15 8.75 -6.00
CA VAL A 189 -29.99 8.04 -6.98
C VAL A 189 -29.25 6.81 -7.54
N PHE A 190 -27.98 6.95 -7.90
CA PHE A 190 -27.18 5.85 -8.43
C PHE A 190 -26.87 4.81 -7.34
N ASN A 191 -26.63 5.24 -6.10
CA ASN A 191 -26.44 4.32 -4.99
C ASN A 191 -27.69 3.47 -4.74
N TYR A 192 -28.87 4.09 -4.66
CA TYR A 192 -30.13 3.36 -4.42
C TYR A 192 -30.43 2.38 -5.55
N LEU A 193 -30.25 2.79 -6.80
CA LEU A 193 -30.44 1.92 -7.96
C LEU A 193 -29.47 0.74 -7.93
N LEU A 194 -28.18 1.01 -7.73
CA LEU A 194 -27.15 -0.04 -7.69
C LEU A 194 -27.37 -1.02 -6.56
N VAL A 195 -27.75 -0.53 -5.37
CA VAL A 195 -28.08 -1.37 -4.22
C VAL A 195 -29.32 -2.21 -4.46
N ALA A 196 -30.40 -1.62 -5.00
CA ALA A 196 -31.62 -2.35 -5.31
C ALA A 196 -31.36 -3.50 -6.31
N LEU A 197 -30.60 -3.20 -7.38
CA LEU A 197 -30.17 -4.21 -8.35
C LEU A 197 -29.28 -5.29 -7.72
N ALA A 198 -28.35 -4.91 -6.84
CA ALA A 198 -27.49 -5.88 -6.15
C ALA A 198 -28.30 -6.79 -5.22
N ILE A 199 -29.28 -6.24 -4.49
CA ILE A 199 -30.21 -7.04 -3.67
C ILE A 199 -31.00 -7.99 -4.56
N ALA A 200 -31.54 -7.53 -5.67
CA ALA A 200 -32.26 -8.39 -6.62
C ALA A 200 -31.36 -9.53 -7.14
N GLY A 201 -30.11 -9.24 -7.46
CA GLY A 201 -29.13 -10.24 -7.88
C GLY A 201 -28.78 -11.26 -6.78
N PHE A 202 -28.66 -10.81 -5.56
CA PHE A 202 -28.44 -11.69 -4.40
C PHE A 202 -29.63 -12.60 -4.14
N VAL A 203 -30.83 -12.05 -3.99
CA VAL A 203 -32.05 -12.81 -3.76
C VAL A 203 -32.33 -13.77 -4.91
N GLY A 204 -32.19 -13.29 -6.16
CA GLY A 204 -32.33 -14.14 -7.35
C GLY A 204 -31.30 -15.28 -7.38
N SER A 205 -30.08 -15.04 -6.90
CA SER A 205 -29.06 -16.09 -6.82
C SER A 205 -29.37 -17.14 -5.76
N ILE A 206 -29.94 -16.75 -4.62
CA ILE A 206 -30.42 -17.69 -3.60
C ILE A 206 -31.55 -18.56 -4.18
N GLY A 207 -32.57 -17.92 -4.77
CA GLY A 207 -33.73 -18.63 -5.35
C GLY A 207 -33.35 -19.59 -6.47
N LYS A 208 -32.38 -19.25 -7.29
CA LYS A 208 -31.87 -20.06 -8.41
C LYS A 208 -30.68 -20.95 -8.02
N LYS A 209 -30.34 -21.04 -6.74
CA LYS A 209 -29.22 -21.83 -6.20
C LYS A 209 -27.86 -21.55 -6.91
N ARG A 210 -27.63 -20.31 -7.33
CA ARG A 210 -26.37 -19.90 -7.96
C ARG A 210 -25.32 -19.64 -6.87
N PHE A 211 -24.35 -20.52 -6.77
CA PHE A 211 -23.32 -20.47 -5.74
C PHE A 211 -22.58 -19.13 -5.70
N LEU A 212 -22.03 -18.68 -6.87
CA LEU A 212 -21.20 -17.48 -6.91
C LEU A 212 -21.97 -16.22 -6.52
N GLY A 213 -23.20 -16.03 -7.01
CA GLY A 213 -24.03 -14.87 -6.65
C GLY A 213 -24.41 -14.86 -5.18
N THR A 214 -24.76 -16.02 -4.61
CA THR A 214 -25.03 -16.16 -3.18
C THR A 214 -23.79 -15.86 -2.34
N TRP A 215 -22.62 -16.37 -2.77
CA TRP A 215 -21.34 -16.08 -2.13
C TRP A 215 -21.00 -14.59 -2.17
N MET A 216 -21.14 -13.92 -3.32
CA MET A 216 -20.87 -12.49 -3.45
C MET A 216 -21.74 -11.65 -2.50
N GLY A 217 -23.03 -11.96 -2.37
CA GLY A 217 -23.93 -11.24 -1.47
C GLY A 217 -23.61 -11.47 0.00
N ALA A 218 -23.44 -12.71 0.41
CA ALA A 218 -23.05 -13.05 1.78
C ALA A 218 -21.69 -12.42 2.14
N TYR A 219 -20.73 -12.47 1.22
CA TYR A 219 -19.40 -11.91 1.44
C TYR A 219 -19.43 -10.38 1.54
N SER A 220 -20.22 -9.70 0.72
CA SER A 220 -20.42 -8.25 0.82
C SER A 220 -20.94 -7.84 2.21
N ILE A 221 -21.92 -8.56 2.75
CA ILE A 221 -22.45 -8.33 4.10
C ILE A 221 -21.37 -8.55 5.16
N ILE A 222 -20.62 -9.65 5.08
CA ILE A 222 -19.54 -9.96 6.03
C ILE A 222 -18.47 -8.86 6.01
N LEU A 223 -18.08 -8.38 4.83
CA LEU A 223 -17.11 -7.28 4.71
C LEU A 223 -17.63 -5.98 5.32
N MET A 224 -18.91 -5.63 5.08
CA MET A 224 -19.51 -4.42 5.68
C MET A 224 -19.53 -4.50 7.21
N ILE A 225 -19.95 -5.64 7.76
CA ILE A 225 -19.92 -5.88 9.20
C ILE A 225 -18.48 -5.83 9.72
N GLY A 226 -17.54 -6.49 9.02
CA GLY A 226 -16.12 -6.51 9.37
C GLY A 226 -15.50 -5.12 9.44
N VAL A 227 -15.77 -4.24 8.46
CA VAL A 227 -15.33 -2.85 8.47
C VAL A 227 -15.90 -2.10 9.68
N LYS A 228 -17.19 -2.26 9.97
CA LYS A 228 -17.84 -1.62 11.13
C LYS A 228 -17.20 -2.05 12.44
N VAL A 229 -17.01 -3.36 12.63
CA VAL A 229 -16.38 -3.91 13.84
C VAL A 229 -14.93 -3.45 13.96
N ALA A 230 -14.18 -3.43 12.85
CA ALA A 230 -12.80 -2.98 12.84
C ALA A 230 -12.66 -1.49 13.20
N GLN A 231 -13.59 -0.64 12.73
CA GLN A 231 -13.60 0.78 13.11
C GLN A 231 -13.83 1.01 14.60
N ASP A 232 -14.68 0.21 15.23
CA ASP A 232 -15.15 0.50 16.59
C ASP A 232 -14.34 -0.24 17.67
N SER A 233 -13.74 -1.40 17.37
CA SER A 233 -13.36 -2.36 18.40
C SER A 233 -12.01 -3.05 18.24
N LEU A 234 -11.45 -3.12 17.04
CA LEU A 234 -10.18 -3.81 16.83
C LEU A 234 -9.02 -2.80 16.81
N PRO A 235 -7.99 -2.99 17.67
CA PRO A 235 -6.71 -2.40 17.37
C PRO A 235 -6.30 -2.97 16.01
N VAL A 236 -6.40 -2.16 15.00
CA VAL A 236 -5.97 -2.51 13.65
C VAL A 236 -4.55 -3.01 13.76
N ILE A 237 -4.26 -4.19 13.21
CA ILE A 237 -2.89 -4.52 12.85
C ILE A 237 -2.46 -3.31 12.00
N GLY A 238 -1.56 -2.48 12.51
CA GLY A 238 -1.40 -1.09 12.13
C GLY A 238 -1.07 -0.79 10.68
N LEU A 239 -0.89 -1.83 9.86
CA LEU A 239 -0.66 -1.75 8.42
C LEU A 239 -1.97 -1.78 7.60
N LEU A 240 -3.12 -2.04 8.24
CA LEU A 240 -4.38 -2.22 7.53
C LEU A 240 -5.29 -1.01 7.74
N TRP A 241 -5.23 -0.09 6.80
CA TRP A 241 -6.19 0.99 6.74
C TRP A 241 -7.56 0.47 6.32
N ASN A 242 -8.56 0.55 7.18
CA ASN A 242 -9.88 -0.01 6.98
C ASN A 242 -10.60 0.41 5.69
N PRO A 243 -10.52 1.67 5.24
CA PRO A 243 -11.12 2.09 3.97
C PRO A 243 -10.62 1.31 2.75
N ARG A 244 -9.43 0.72 2.79
CA ARG A 244 -8.93 -0.12 1.69
C ARG A 244 -9.64 -1.47 1.55
N ILE A 245 -10.53 -1.83 2.48
CA ILE A 245 -11.42 -3.00 2.35
C ILE A 245 -12.68 -2.64 1.55
N LEU A 246 -13.07 -1.36 1.51
CA LEU A 246 -14.28 -0.91 0.83
C LEU A 246 -14.34 -1.20 -0.68
N PRO A 247 -13.25 -1.12 -1.46
CA PRO A 247 -13.26 -1.50 -2.86
C PRO A 247 -13.82 -2.89 -3.14
N PHE A 248 -13.63 -3.84 -2.22
CA PHE A 248 -14.20 -5.19 -2.38
C PHE A 248 -15.73 -5.17 -2.26
N VAL A 249 -16.27 -4.37 -1.35
CA VAL A 249 -17.72 -4.18 -1.21
C VAL A 249 -18.30 -3.51 -2.46
N TYR A 250 -17.61 -2.49 -2.99
CA TYR A 250 -18.03 -1.81 -4.21
C TYR A 250 -18.02 -2.75 -5.41
N LEU A 251 -16.93 -3.49 -5.60
CA LEU A 251 -16.82 -4.49 -6.65
C LEU A 251 -17.95 -5.52 -6.59
N LEU A 252 -18.13 -6.18 -5.44
CA LEU A 252 -19.17 -7.20 -5.28
C LEU A 252 -20.57 -6.63 -5.56
N ARG A 253 -20.81 -5.37 -5.21
CA ARG A 253 -22.07 -4.67 -5.49
C ARG A 253 -22.30 -4.48 -6.98
N TYR A 254 -21.28 -4.04 -7.74
CA TYR A 254 -21.37 -3.94 -9.20
C TYR A 254 -21.65 -5.29 -9.85
N LEU A 255 -20.93 -6.31 -9.44
CA LEU A 255 -21.10 -7.67 -9.99
C LEU A 255 -22.52 -8.21 -9.70
N LEU A 256 -23.01 -8.06 -8.47
CA LEU A 256 -24.37 -8.47 -8.08
C LEU A 256 -25.44 -7.67 -8.80
N ALA A 257 -25.25 -6.37 -9.01
CA ALA A 257 -26.22 -5.53 -9.73
C ALA A 257 -26.44 -6.03 -11.15
N LEU A 258 -25.37 -6.49 -11.84
CA LEU A 258 -25.51 -7.06 -13.18
C LEU A 258 -26.24 -8.42 -13.17
N VAL A 259 -26.02 -9.23 -12.14
CA VAL A 259 -26.84 -10.45 -11.93
C VAL A 259 -28.31 -10.06 -11.71
N GLY A 260 -28.59 -8.99 -10.97
CA GLY A 260 -29.95 -8.46 -10.75
C GLY A 260 -30.62 -7.96 -12.03
N VAL A 261 -29.89 -7.21 -12.83
CA VAL A 261 -30.37 -6.76 -14.16
C VAL A 261 -30.79 -7.94 -15.03
N HIS A 262 -29.93 -8.97 -15.10
CA HIS A 262 -30.23 -10.18 -15.82
C HIS A 262 -31.51 -10.88 -15.29
N ASP A 263 -31.61 -11.02 -13.97
CA ASP A 263 -32.75 -11.73 -13.36
C ASP A 263 -34.08 -10.97 -13.52
N ILE A 264 -34.04 -9.64 -13.39
CA ILE A 264 -35.19 -8.78 -13.64
C ILE A 264 -35.61 -8.85 -15.11
N ALA A 265 -34.67 -8.79 -16.04
CA ALA A 265 -34.96 -8.88 -17.47
C ALA A 265 -35.63 -10.21 -17.84
N ILE A 266 -35.17 -11.33 -17.27
CA ILE A 266 -35.81 -12.64 -17.44
C ILE A 266 -37.22 -12.63 -16.84
N PHE A 267 -37.36 -12.14 -15.61
CA PHE A 267 -38.66 -12.08 -14.94
C PHE A 267 -39.68 -11.28 -15.73
N VAL A 268 -39.33 -10.06 -16.17
CA VAL A 268 -40.21 -9.22 -16.97
C VAL A 268 -40.62 -9.93 -18.27
N ARG A 269 -39.66 -10.52 -18.99
CA ARG A 269 -39.97 -11.26 -20.22
C ARG A 269 -40.96 -12.41 -19.98
N GLN A 270 -40.68 -13.22 -18.97
CA GLN A 270 -41.52 -14.36 -18.62
C GLN A 270 -42.95 -13.91 -18.25
N SER A 271 -43.07 -12.83 -17.48
CA SER A 271 -44.36 -12.25 -17.09
C SER A 271 -45.12 -11.70 -18.31
N VAL A 272 -44.45 -10.96 -19.18
CA VAL A 272 -45.10 -10.47 -20.42
C VAL A 272 -45.52 -11.61 -21.36
N PHE A 273 -44.67 -12.65 -21.47
CA PHE A 273 -45.02 -13.82 -22.28
C PHE A 273 -46.24 -14.57 -21.72
N ALA A 274 -46.26 -14.78 -20.40
CA ALA A 274 -47.38 -15.46 -19.72
C ALA A 274 -48.69 -14.67 -19.86
N GLN A 275 -48.66 -13.34 -19.80
CA GLN A 275 -49.82 -12.47 -20.05
C GLN A 275 -50.34 -12.54 -21.48
N ARG A 276 -49.41 -12.67 -22.46
CA ARG A 276 -49.80 -12.73 -23.88
C ARG A 276 -50.25 -14.13 -24.33
N ASN A 277 -49.82 -15.17 -23.63
CA ASN A 277 -50.08 -16.56 -23.97
C ASN A 277 -50.53 -17.35 -22.74
N PRO A 278 -51.77 -17.13 -22.24
CA PRO A 278 -52.26 -17.83 -21.06
C PRO A 278 -52.22 -19.34 -21.24
N GLY A 279 -51.65 -20.07 -20.27
CA GLY A 279 -51.53 -21.52 -20.28
C GLY A 279 -50.37 -22.12 -21.09
N VAL A 280 -49.62 -21.29 -21.79
CA VAL A 280 -48.41 -21.74 -22.49
C VAL A 280 -47.17 -21.59 -21.60
N VAL A 281 -46.40 -22.66 -21.46
CA VAL A 281 -45.14 -22.61 -20.74
C VAL A 281 -44.17 -21.70 -21.49
N PRO A 282 -43.59 -20.66 -20.86
CA PRO A 282 -42.64 -19.82 -21.53
C PRO A 282 -41.47 -20.62 -22.06
N PRO A 283 -41.02 -20.41 -23.31
CA PRO A 283 -39.84 -21.07 -23.81
C PRO A 283 -38.65 -20.75 -22.92
N SER A 284 -37.76 -21.71 -22.74
CA SER A 284 -36.53 -21.48 -21.97
C SER A 284 -35.88 -20.19 -22.44
N PRO A 285 -35.36 -19.35 -21.56
CA PRO A 285 -34.93 -18.02 -21.91
C PRO A 285 -33.69 -18.05 -22.79
N ARG A 286 -33.88 -18.23 -24.10
CA ARG A 286 -32.91 -17.83 -25.10
C ARG A 286 -32.90 -16.29 -25.21
N LEU A 287 -32.62 -15.65 -24.11
CA LEU A 287 -32.54 -14.19 -24.09
C LEU A 287 -31.11 -13.71 -24.15
N PRO A 288 -30.34 -14.25 -25.04
CA PRO A 288 -29.04 -14.13 -24.44
C PRO A 288 -28.36 -12.91 -24.94
N MET A 289 -28.34 -12.69 -26.21
CA MET A 289 -27.45 -11.68 -26.76
C MET A 289 -28.06 -10.27 -26.67
N PHE A 290 -29.36 -10.11 -26.91
CA PHE A 290 -29.98 -8.79 -26.98
C PHE A 290 -30.09 -8.10 -25.59
N SER A 291 -30.48 -8.83 -24.56
CA SER A 291 -30.59 -8.27 -23.21
C SER A 291 -29.21 -8.04 -22.58
N ALA A 292 -28.22 -8.91 -22.87
CA ALA A 292 -26.86 -8.69 -22.43
C ALA A 292 -26.23 -7.48 -23.15
N VAL A 293 -26.47 -7.34 -24.45
CA VAL A 293 -26.03 -6.17 -25.23
C VAL A 293 -26.76 -4.90 -24.77
N LEU A 294 -28.07 -4.97 -24.50
CA LEU A 294 -28.83 -3.82 -24.00
C LEU A 294 -28.37 -3.44 -22.57
N ALA A 295 -28.18 -4.41 -21.69
CA ALA A 295 -27.64 -4.17 -20.37
C ALA A 295 -26.20 -3.60 -20.44
N ALA A 296 -25.34 -4.19 -21.27
CA ALA A 296 -24.00 -3.69 -21.50
C ALA A 296 -24.01 -2.28 -22.12
N ALA A 297 -24.90 -1.99 -23.06
CA ALA A 297 -25.05 -0.67 -23.65
C ALA A 297 -25.59 0.35 -22.65
N ALA A 298 -26.61 -0.02 -21.86
CA ALA A 298 -27.13 0.83 -20.80
C ALA A 298 -26.08 1.13 -19.73
N MET A 299 -25.28 0.15 -19.38
CA MET A 299 -24.20 0.28 -18.42
C MET A 299 -23.01 1.04 -18.99
N PHE A 300 -22.65 0.83 -20.26
CA PHE A 300 -21.67 1.64 -20.95
C PHE A 300 -22.13 3.10 -21.02
N CYS A 301 -23.40 3.36 -21.30
CA CYS A 301 -23.97 4.71 -21.23
C CYS A 301 -23.87 5.29 -19.82
N LEU A 302 -24.15 4.54 -18.76
CA LEU A 302 -24.02 4.98 -17.37
C LEU A 302 -22.56 5.29 -17.01
N VAL A 303 -21.62 4.45 -17.42
CA VAL A 303 -20.18 4.66 -17.24
C VAL A 303 -19.72 5.88 -18.03
N VAL A 304 -20.13 6.02 -19.28
CA VAL A 304 -19.76 7.14 -20.14
C VAL A 304 -20.44 8.44 -19.66
N ILE A 305 -21.69 8.37 -19.23
CA ILE A 305 -22.42 9.52 -18.67
C ILE A 305 -21.84 9.93 -17.31
N GLY A 306 -21.37 8.98 -16.51
CA GLY A 306 -20.74 9.27 -15.22
C GLY A 306 -19.31 9.81 -15.32
N VAL A 307 -18.58 9.51 -16.38
CA VAL A 307 -17.12 9.57 -16.32
C VAL A 307 -16.44 10.35 -17.47
N ARG A 308 -16.91 10.34 -18.74
CA ARG A 308 -16.08 10.87 -19.83
C ARG A 308 -16.82 11.30 -21.09
N TYR A 309 -17.32 12.51 -21.10
CA TYR A 309 -17.85 13.10 -22.32
C TYR A 309 -16.79 13.48 -23.36
N GLN A 310 -15.51 13.64 -22.96
CA GLN A 310 -14.40 13.99 -23.85
C GLN A 310 -14.05 12.91 -24.87
N SER A 311 -14.37 11.65 -24.54
CA SER A 311 -14.05 10.51 -25.38
C SER A 311 -15.15 10.18 -26.39
N LEU A 312 -16.29 10.87 -26.35
CA LEU A 312 -17.37 10.64 -27.29
C LEU A 312 -17.07 11.31 -28.63
N PRO A 313 -17.27 10.61 -29.76
CA PRO A 313 -17.10 11.21 -31.07
C PRO A 313 -17.99 12.46 -31.22
N GLY A 314 -17.37 13.59 -31.59
CA GLY A 314 -18.08 14.86 -31.75
C GLY A 314 -18.37 15.62 -30.45
N ALA A 315 -17.93 15.12 -29.30
CA ALA A 315 -18.03 15.90 -28.06
C ALA A 315 -17.00 17.05 -28.04
N ARG A 316 -17.42 18.19 -27.50
CA ARG A 316 -16.59 19.39 -27.37
C ARG A 316 -16.66 19.97 -25.96
N VAL A 317 -15.60 20.66 -25.57
CA VAL A 317 -15.52 21.38 -24.29
C VAL A 317 -15.87 22.84 -24.54
N GLU A 318 -16.88 23.33 -23.83
CA GLU A 318 -17.20 24.76 -23.79
C GLU A 318 -16.79 25.32 -22.44
N SER A 319 -15.82 26.24 -22.43
CA SER A 319 -15.33 26.91 -21.21
C SER A 319 -15.80 28.36 -21.19
N THR A 320 -16.43 28.75 -20.10
CA THR A 320 -16.70 30.15 -19.76
C THR A 320 -15.80 30.55 -18.59
N ALA A 321 -15.67 31.83 -18.27
CA ALA A 321 -14.83 32.33 -17.18
C ALA A 321 -15.10 31.65 -15.81
N THR A 322 -16.32 31.12 -15.60
CA THR A 322 -16.74 30.54 -14.31
C THR A 322 -17.11 29.07 -14.39
N LYS A 323 -17.26 28.49 -15.58
CA LYS A 323 -17.77 27.11 -15.73
C LYS A 323 -17.29 26.48 -17.03
N THR A 324 -16.83 25.25 -16.92
CA THR A 324 -16.55 24.40 -18.08
C THR A 324 -17.68 23.38 -18.24
N SER A 325 -18.13 23.12 -19.43
CA SER A 325 -19.18 22.16 -19.76
C SER A 325 -18.76 21.28 -20.91
N TYR A 326 -19.24 20.05 -20.95
CA TYR A 326 -19.12 19.17 -22.11
C TYR A 326 -20.41 19.18 -22.89
N VAL A 327 -20.32 19.31 -24.20
CA VAL A 327 -21.43 19.32 -25.11
C VAL A 327 -21.28 18.17 -26.09
N TRP A 328 -22.31 17.33 -26.20
CA TRP A 328 -22.39 16.24 -27.16
C TRP A 328 -23.78 16.26 -27.82
N GLY A 329 -23.82 16.68 -29.07
CA GLY A 329 -25.08 16.93 -29.74
C GLY A 329 -25.95 17.94 -28.96
N PRO A 330 -27.22 17.63 -28.64
CA PRO A 330 -28.10 18.49 -27.86
C PRO A 330 -27.84 18.44 -26.34
N PHE A 331 -26.97 17.54 -25.87
CA PHE A 331 -26.75 17.33 -24.45
C PHE A 331 -25.61 18.18 -23.92
N LYS A 332 -25.86 18.89 -22.82
CA LYS A 332 -24.87 19.69 -22.11
C LYS A 332 -24.70 19.14 -20.69
N PHE A 333 -23.48 18.73 -20.37
CA PHE A 333 -23.15 18.11 -19.11
C PHE A 333 -22.23 19.01 -18.28
N PRO A 334 -22.34 19.01 -16.94
CA PRO A 334 -21.35 19.70 -16.11
C PRO A 334 -19.97 19.13 -16.40
N SER A 335 -19.01 19.99 -16.62
CA SER A 335 -17.64 19.53 -16.75
C SER A 335 -17.14 19.01 -15.44
N SER A 336 -16.84 17.76 -15.40
CA SER A 336 -15.61 17.34 -14.75
C SER A 336 -14.75 16.69 -15.83
N ARG A 337 -13.52 17.15 -16.06
CA ARG A 337 -12.52 16.26 -16.61
C ARG A 337 -12.60 15.02 -15.74
N ALA A 338 -12.78 13.87 -16.34
CA ALA A 338 -12.71 12.65 -15.58
C ALA A 338 -11.39 12.67 -14.79
N PHE A 339 -11.48 12.56 -13.48
CA PHE A 339 -10.34 12.60 -12.57
C PHE A 339 -9.23 11.66 -13.06
N SER A 340 -9.60 10.44 -13.44
CA SER A 340 -8.68 9.44 -13.99
C SER A 340 -7.98 9.89 -15.28
N ASP A 341 -8.68 10.59 -16.18
CA ASP A 341 -8.06 11.08 -17.43
C ASP A 341 -7.03 12.17 -17.14
N GLY A 342 -7.36 13.11 -16.27
CA GLY A 342 -6.43 14.13 -15.81
C GLY A 342 -5.19 13.52 -15.12
N TRP A 343 -5.40 12.54 -14.24
CA TRP A 343 -4.34 11.84 -13.54
C TRP A 343 -3.49 10.98 -14.47
N ALA A 344 -4.10 10.27 -15.42
CA ALA A 344 -3.35 9.48 -16.40
C ALA A 344 -2.43 10.36 -17.24
N ARG A 345 -2.92 11.49 -17.77
CA ARG A 345 -2.09 12.45 -18.49
C ARG A 345 -0.98 13.02 -17.62
N TRP A 346 -1.32 13.39 -16.39
CA TRP A 346 -0.37 13.93 -15.43
C TRP A 346 0.75 12.95 -15.11
N ASN A 347 0.40 11.70 -14.78
CA ASN A 347 1.37 10.69 -14.39
C ASN A 347 2.21 10.19 -15.59
N PHE A 348 1.56 9.92 -16.73
CA PHE A 348 2.28 9.36 -17.87
C PHE A 348 3.03 10.39 -18.72
N SER A 349 2.84 11.69 -18.48
CA SER A 349 3.69 12.70 -19.10
C SER A 349 5.12 12.70 -18.57
N GLY A 350 5.39 12.01 -17.46
CA GLY A 350 6.69 12.02 -16.79
C GLY A 350 7.00 13.36 -16.11
N TYR A 351 8.17 13.49 -15.57
CA TYR A 351 8.66 14.76 -15.03
C TYR A 351 8.89 15.78 -16.16
N GLU A 352 9.39 15.33 -17.30
CA GLU A 352 9.69 16.12 -18.49
C GLU A 352 8.44 16.80 -19.08
N GLY A 353 7.29 16.18 -18.94
CA GLY A 353 6.02 16.72 -19.41
C GLY A 353 5.36 17.74 -18.47
N LYS A 354 5.96 18.08 -17.33
CA LYS A 354 5.45 19.08 -16.39
C LYS A 354 5.93 20.47 -16.78
N GLY A 355 5.09 21.48 -16.61
CA GLY A 355 5.46 22.87 -16.86
C GLY A 355 6.64 23.37 -16.01
N ALA A 356 6.83 22.78 -14.83
CA ALA A 356 7.91 23.11 -13.92
C ALA A 356 9.15 22.19 -14.07
N TYR A 357 9.26 21.43 -15.17
CA TYR A 357 10.37 20.47 -15.34
C TYR A 357 11.75 21.15 -15.28
N LYS A 358 11.90 22.31 -15.90
CA LYS A 358 13.18 23.03 -15.86
C LYS A 358 13.64 23.32 -14.43
N GLU A 359 12.75 23.79 -13.59
CA GLU A 359 13.04 24.08 -12.18
C GLU A 359 13.41 22.81 -11.41
N TYR A 360 12.68 21.70 -11.64
CA TYR A 360 12.98 20.39 -11.05
C TYR A 360 14.34 19.85 -11.52
N HIS A 361 14.62 19.94 -12.82
CA HIS A 361 15.90 19.52 -13.39
C HIS A 361 17.06 20.34 -12.82
N ASP A 362 16.91 21.65 -12.76
CA ASP A 362 17.97 22.56 -12.29
C ASP A 362 18.33 22.27 -10.82
N ILE A 363 17.35 22.05 -9.93
CA ILE A 363 17.66 21.69 -8.54
C ILE A 363 18.33 20.32 -8.42
N VAL A 364 17.93 19.34 -9.23
CA VAL A 364 18.57 18.01 -9.27
C VAL A 364 20.02 18.13 -9.72
N GLN A 365 20.32 18.94 -10.76
CA GLN A 365 21.68 19.17 -11.25
C GLN A 365 22.52 19.95 -10.22
N THR A 366 21.93 20.92 -9.52
CA THR A 366 22.59 21.64 -8.42
C THR A 366 23.02 20.67 -7.32
N MET A 367 22.12 19.79 -6.87
CA MET A 367 22.43 18.80 -5.84
C MET A 367 23.50 17.80 -6.32
N LYS A 368 23.44 17.39 -7.59
CA LYS A 368 24.47 16.54 -8.18
C LYS A 368 25.83 17.22 -8.18
N GLY A 369 25.88 18.49 -8.60
CA GLY A 369 27.11 19.29 -8.59
C GLY A 369 27.72 19.48 -7.20
N LEU A 370 26.87 19.69 -6.17
CA LEU A 370 27.31 19.73 -4.77
C LEU A 370 27.91 18.40 -4.32
N GLY A 371 27.27 17.30 -4.67
CA GLY A 371 27.76 15.95 -4.32
C GLY A 371 29.11 15.62 -5.00
N GLU A 372 29.33 16.07 -6.22
CA GLU A 372 30.55 15.86 -6.98
C GLU A 372 31.69 16.86 -6.57
N ASN A 373 31.35 17.94 -5.87
CA ASN A 373 32.33 18.93 -5.39
C ASN A 373 33.03 18.42 -4.11
N PRO A 374 34.37 18.25 -4.12
CA PRO A 374 35.11 17.77 -2.94
C PRO A 374 34.96 18.65 -1.69
N SER A 375 34.60 19.92 -1.84
CA SER A 375 34.38 20.83 -0.70
C SER A 375 33.05 20.58 0.03
N HIS A 376 32.12 19.88 -0.63
CA HIS A 376 30.80 19.59 -0.10
C HIS A 376 30.56 18.06 0.02
N GLY A 377 30.61 17.34 -1.11
CA GLY A 377 30.56 15.88 -1.19
C GLY A 377 29.17 15.28 -1.04
N CYS A 378 29.13 13.95 -1.10
CA CYS A 378 27.90 13.18 -0.97
C CYS A 378 27.28 13.29 0.44
N GLY A 379 25.97 13.15 0.54
CA GLY A 379 25.27 13.18 1.83
C GLY A 379 23.76 13.06 1.67
N ARG A 380 23.04 12.99 2.80
CA ARG A 380 21.58 12.96 2.80
C ARG A 380 20.99 14.35 2.68
N ALA A 381 19.89 14.45 1.95
CA ALA A 381 19.12 15.68 1.80
C ALA A 381 17.71 15.52 2.41
N LEU A 382 17.23 16.63 2.96
CA LEU A 382 15.83 16.82 3.36
C LEU A 382 15.36 18.16 2.80
N TRP A 383 14.13 18.22 2.35
CA TRP A 383 13.56 19.44 1.78
C TRP A 383 12.34 19.93 2.56
N GLU A 384 12.03 21.21 2.39
CA GLU A 384 10.78 21.77 2.88
C GLU A 384 9.58 21.08 2.24
N ASN A 385 8.68 20.52 3.04
CA ASN A 385 7.43 19.95 2.53
C ASN A 385 6.43 21.10 2.26
N ASN A 386 5.90 21.14 1.02
CA ASN A 386 4.93 22.16 0.62
C ASN A 386 4.03 21.62 -0.50
N GLY A 387 2.72 21.95 -0.44
CA GLY A 387 1.75 21.57 -1.46
C GLY A 387 2.05 22.09 -2.87
N GLU A 388 2.76 23.23 -3.00
CA GLU A 388 3.16 23.78 -4.30
C GLU A 388 4.13 22.87 -5.08
N LEU A 389 4.86 22.00 -4.39
CA LEU A 389 5.77 21.03 -5.04
C LEU A 389 5.04 20.02 -5.92
N ASN A 390 3.70 19.93 -5.82
CA ASN A 390 2.89 19.15 -6.76
C ASN A 390 3.08 19.55 -8.22
N LYS A 391 3.58 20.78 -8.49
CA LYS A 391 3.95 21.21 -9.84
C LYS A 391 5.00 20.32 -10.51
N TYR A 392 5.81 19.58 -9.74
CA TYR A 392 6.78 18.59 -10.25
C TYR A 392 6.16 17.22 -10.52
N GLY A 393 4.93 16.99 -10.14
CA GLY A 393 4.21 15.71 -10.24
C GLY A 393 3.76 15.17 -8.88
N THR A 394 4.52 15.43 -7.84
CA THR A 394 4.22 15.10 -6.44
C THR A 394 5.02 16.00 -5.51
N THR A 395 4.53 16.24 -4.30
CA THR A 395 5.29 16.91 -3.23
C THR A 395 6.59 16.17 -2.86
N MET A 396 6.66 14.89 -3.23
CA MET A 396 7.80 14.01 -2.95
C MET A 396 8.73 13.80 -4.16
N GLY A 397 8.68 14.65 -5.18
CA GLY A 397 9.50 14.49 -6.40
C GLY A 397 11.00 14.39 -6.11
N LEU A 398 11.49 15.07 -5.09
CA LEU A 398 12.90 15.06 -4.68
C LEU A 398 13.36 13.79 -3.96
N MET A 399 12.43 12.87 -3.60
CA MET A 399 12.81 11.55 -3.09
C MET A 399 13.61 10.72 -4.10
N LEU A 400 13.60 11.13 -5.40
CA LEU A 400 14.39 10.52 -6.47
C LEU A 400 15.82 11.05 -6.57
N LEU A 401 16.26 11.95 -5.68
CA LEU A 401 17.65 12.40 -5.65
C LEU A 401 18.67 11.23 -5.68
N PRO A 402 18.51 10.15 -4.90
CA PRO A 402 19.42 9.00 -4.98
C PRO A 402 19.49 8.38 -6.37
N PHE A 403 18.37 8.31 -7.08
CA PHE A 403 18.32 7.78 -8.45
C PHE A 403 19.08 8.69 -9.43
N TRP A 404 18.81 10.00 -9.40
CA TRP A 404 19.42 10.96 -10.32
C TRP A 404 20.91 11.20 -10.05
N THR A 405 21.34 11.03 -8.81
CA THR A 405 22.75 11.27 -8.38
C THR A 405 23.52 9.97 -8.18
N LYS A 406 22.99 8.82 -8.62
CA LYS A 406 23.61 7.50 -8.48
C LYS A 406 24.00 7.17 -7.03
N GLY A 407 23.14 7.51 -6.09
CA GLY A 407 23.33 7.24 -4.67
C GLY A 407 24.16 8.29 -3.91
N CYS A 408 24.77 9.27 -4.59
CA CYS A 408 25.60 10.28 -3.93
C CYS A 408 24.77 11.17 -2.98
N ILE A 409 23.62 11.69 -3.43
CA ILE A 409 22.71 12.45 -2.58
C ILE A 409 21.55 11.53 -2.18
N GLY A 410 21.56 11.14 -0.90
CA GLY A 410 20.49 10.36 -0.30
C GLY A 410 19.25 11.21 -0.02
N SER A 411 18.07 10.59 0.03
CA SER A 411 16.84 11.24 0.47
C SER A 411 16.38 10.67 1.81
N MET A 412 15.95 11.54 2.72
CA MET A 412 15.31 11.11 3.96
C MET A 412 13.86 10.67 3.75
N GLU A 413 13.22 11.12 2.69
CA GLU A 413 11.87 10.72 2.36
C GLU A 413 11.84 9.58 1.33
N GLY A 414 10.86 8.70 1.45
CA GLY A 414 10.60 7.58 0.55
C GLY A 414 9.15 7.14 0.67
N LEU A 415 8.73 6.16 -0.15
CA LEU A 415 7.35 5.68 -0.19
C LEU A 415 7.04 4.55 0.80
N TYR A 416 8.05 3.85 1.29
CA TYR A 416 7.87 2.70 2.20
C TYR A 416 7.95 3.14 3.65
N PHE A 417 7.01 3.97 4.07
CA PHE A 417 7.00 4.57 5.41
C PHE A 417 7.01 3.53 6.54
N GLU A 418 6.33 2.42 6.36
CA GLU A 418 6.23 1.35 7.35
C GLU A 418 7.51 0.49 7.43
N ALA A 419 8.36 0.52 6.43
CA ALA A 419 9.52 -0.36 6.34
C ALA A 419 10.62 -0.07 7.37
N ALA A 420 10.69 1.15 7.89
CA ALA A 420 11.76 1.56 8.81
C ALA A 420 11.23 2.14 10.11
N GLY A 421 11.83 1.75 11.23
CA GLY A 421 11.55 2.35 12.54
C GLY A 421 12.03 3.81 12.67
N THR A 422 12.72 4.34 11.65
CA THR A 422 13.20 5.74 11.60
C THR A 422 12.15 6.71 11.04
N THR A 423 11.11 6.20 10.40
CA THR A 423 10.07 7.00 9.74
C THR A 423 9.41 8.05 10.66
N PRO A 424 9.03 7.77 11.92
CA PRO A 424 8.43 8.78 12.80
C PRO A 424 9.33 10.02 12.99
N TYR A 425 10.61 9.80 13.11
CA TYR A 425 11.60 10.85 13.38
C TYR A 425 11.85 11.75 12.17
N HIS A 426 11.83 11.17 10.97
CA HIS A 426 11.95 11.98 9.76
C HIS A 426 10.74 12.89 9.56
N PHE A 427 9.52 12.45 9.88
CA PHE A 427 8.34 13.32 9.81
C PHE A 427 8.40 14.46 10.82
N VAL A 428 8.90 14.22 12.02
CA VAL A 428 9.11 15.27 13.03
C VAL A 428 10.17 16.27 12.56
N ALA A 429 11.25 15.79 11.93
CA ALA A 429 12.28 16.65 11.33
C ALA A 429 11.73 17.47 10.13
N ALA A 430 10.98 16.82 9.23
CA ALA A 430 10.34 17.50 8.11
C ALA A 430 9.32 18.56 8.57
N ALA A 431 8.59 18.30 9.67
CA ALA A 431 7.69 19.28 10.25
C ALA A 431 8.43 20.50 10.81
N ALA A 432 9.52 20.29 11.54
CA ALA A 432 10.31 21.40 12.06
C ALA A 432 10.88 22.31 10.97
N LEU A 433 11.08 21.79 9.77
CA LEU A 433 11.61 22.52 8.61
C LEU A 433 10.53 23.06 7.66
N SER A 434 9.25 22.80 7.95
CA SER A 434 8.14 23.10 7.03
C SER A 434 6.97 23.74 7.74
N LYS A 435 6.40 24.78 7.13
CA LYS A 435 5.16 25.37 7.62
C LYS A 435 3.94 24.49 7.34
N GLN A 436 3.94 23.79 6.21
CA GLN A 436 2.86 22.96 5.72
C GLN A 436 3.29 21.49 5.60
N SER A 437 3.75 20.90 6.70
CA SER A 437 4.09 19.49 6.72
C SER A 437 2.86 18.60 6.79
N SER A 438 2.98 17.36 6.34
CA SER A 438 1.85 16.44 6.29
C SER A 438 1.45 15.85 7.65
N ASN A 439 2.36 15.81 8.64
CA ASN A 439 2.18 15.28 10.01
C ASN A 439 1.37 13.95 10.06
N PRO A 440 1.80 12.91 9.33
CA PRO A 440 0.94 11.75 9.09
C PRO A 440 0.80 10.81 10.30
N VAL A 441 1.77 10.79 11.20
CA VAL A 441 1.73 9.98 12.43
C VAL A 441 1.12 10.78 13.55
N ARG A 442 -0.19 10.67 13.72
CA ARG A 442 -0.99 11.54 14.63
C ARG A 442 -0.69 11.37 16.12
N GLU A 443 -0.07 10.28 16.50
CA GLU A 443 0.35 10.04 17.87
C GLU A 443 1.57 10.85 18.28
N LEU A 444 2.27 11.49 17.32
CA LEU A 444 3.45 12.30 17.57
C LEU A 444 3.09 13.77 17.85
N ARG A 445 3.97 14.42 18.58
CA ARG A 445 3.92 15.88 18.80
C ARG A 445 4.82 16.54 17.77
N TYR A 446 4.23 17.43 16.98
CA TYR A 446 4.95 18.15 15.93
C TYR A 446 5.15 19.62 16.36
N ASP A 447 6.35 20.12 16.09
CA ASP A 447 6.69 21.54 16.18
C ASP A 447 7.05 22.02 14.78
N ASN A 448 6.09 22.66 14.13
CA ASN A 448 6.22 23.05 12.73
C ASN A 448 6.98 24.38 12.60
N ASN A 449 7.78 24.50 11.53
CA ASN A 449 8.39 25.75 11.13
C ASN A 449 9.36 26.35 12.18
N ASN A 450 10.15 25.50 12.80
CA ASN A 450 11.17 25.79 13.81
C ASN A 450 12.54 25.24 13.34
N PRO A 451 13.28 25.95 12.47
CA PRO A 451 14.51 25.41 11.89
C PRO A 451 15.65 25.25 12.88
N GLN A 452 15.69 25.98 14.03
CA GLN A 452 16.67 25.75 15.09
C GLN A 452 16.52 24.32 15.66
N LEU A 453 15.28 23.88 15.90
CA LEU A 453 14.99 22.50 16.29
C LEU A 453 15.24 21.54 15.14
N GLY A 454 14.90 21.95 13.91
CA GLY A 454 15.15 21.18 12.69
C GLY A 454 16.61 20.81 12.47
N VAL A 455 17.56 21.71 12.79
CA VAL A 455 19.00 21.43 12.72
C VAL A 455 19.40 20.34 13.71
N LYS A 456 18.92 20.37 14.94
CA LYS A 456 19.18 19.30 15.92
C LYS A 456 18.71 17.93 15.38
N TYR A 457 17.51 17.89 14.79
CA TYR A 457 16.96 16.66 14.21
C TYR A 457 17.76 16.20 13.00
N MET A 458 18.16 17.10 12.12
CA MET A 458 18.97 16.79 10.95
C MET A 458 20.33 16.19 11.35
N ARG A 459 21.01 16.77 12.35
CA ARG A 459 22.26 16.23 12.89
C ARG A 459 22.06 14.81 13.45
N SER A 460 21.00 14.60 14.24
CA SER A 460 20.68 13.27 14.78
C SER A 460 20.41 12.22 13.69
N LEU A 461 19.90 12.64 12.54
CA LEU A 461 19.62 11.77 11.39
C LEU A 461 20.76 11.71 10.36
N GLY A 462 21.88 12.40 10.58
CA GLY A 462 23.00 12.44 9.64
C GLY A 462 22.64 13.11 8.30
N ILE A 463 21.76 14.11 8.33
CA ILE A 463 21.36 14.88 7.14
C ILE A 463 22.36 16.00 6.93
N ARG A 464 22.92 16.08 5.73
CA ARG A 464 23.91 17.07 5.36
C ARG A 464 23.32 18.31 4.69
N TYR A 465 22.27 18.12 3.87
CA TYR A 465 21.69 19.20 3.08
C TYR A 465 20.24 19.46 3.45
N TYR A 466 19.90 20.72 3.67
CA TYR A 466 18.53 21.21 3.75
C TYR A 466 18.21 22.06 2.53
N MET A 467 17.05 21.80 1.90
CA MET A 467 16.60 22.50 0.71
C MET A 467 15.32 23.27 1.05
N ALA A 468 15.44 24.59 1.24
CA ALA A 468 14.33 25.50 1.48
C ALA A 468 13.75 26.00 0.16
N PHE A 469 12.44 26.18 0.12
CA PHE A 469 11.69 26.52 -1.10
C PHE A 469 10.90 27.81 -0.97
N THR A 470 10.19 28.02 0.13
CA THR A 470 9.37 29.20 0.33
C THR A 470 10.20 30.37 0.88
N PRO A 471 9.84 31.65 0.56
CA PRO A 471 10.54 32.80 1.13
C PRO A 471 10.57 32.80 2.66
N GLU A 472 9.53 32.25 3.32
CA GLU A 472 9.48 32.13 4.77
C GLU A 472 10.51 31.11 5.29
N ALA A 473 10.58 29.91 4.68
CA ALA A 473 11.55 28.89 5.06
C ALA A 473 12.99 29.36 4.80
N VAL A 474 13.24 30.02 3.68
CA VAL A 474 14.53 30.63 3.32
C VAL A 474 14.93 31.68 4.35
N SER A 475 14.03 32.61 4.69
CA SER A 475 14.31 33.67 5.69
C SER A 475 14.63 33.08 7.05
N LYS A 476 13.88 32.06 7.50
CA LYS A 476 14.12 31.40 8.78
C LYS A 476 15.40 30.57 8.78
N ALA A 477 15.69 29.86 7.70
CA ALA A 477 16.91 29.06 7.57
C ALA A 477 18.16 29.94 7.59
N SER A 478 18.13 31.09 6.88
CA SER A 478 19.23 32.05 6.83
C SER A 478 19.51 32.71 8.18
N ALA A 479 18.56 32.69 9.10
CA ALA A 479 18.75 33.21 10.46
C ALA A 479 19.41 32.19 11.42
N VAL A 480 19.61 30.95 10.99
CA VAL A 480 20.22 29.90 11.81
C VAL A 480 21.71 29.77 11.48
N PRO A 481 22.61 30.06 12.42
CA PRO A 481 24.07 30.09 12.15
C PRO A 481 24.63 28.72 11.66
N ASP A 482 24.01 27.63 12.06
CA ASP A 482 24.41 26.27 11.70
C ASP A 482 24.00 25.86 10.28
N LEU A 483 23.24 26.69 9.59
CA LEU A 483 22.81 26.48 8.20
C LEU A 483 23.60 27.43 7.27
N ARG A 484 24.59 26.89 6.59
CA ARG A 484 25.38 27.65 5.63
C ARG A 484 24.78 27.48 4.23
N GLU A 485 24.31 28.56 3.62
CA GLU A 485 23.87 28.52 2.23
C GLU A 485 25.05 28.20 1.28
N VAL A 486 24.87 27.18 0.44
CA VAL A 486 25.91 26.68 -0.47
C VAL A 486 25.49 26.72 -1.94
N ALA A 487 24.21 26.87 -2.23
CA ALA A 487 23.71 27.03 -3.59
C ALA A 487 22.32 27.66 -3.62
N THR A 488 22.00 28.34 -4.72
CA THR A 488 20.69 28.87 -5.05
C THR A 488 20.34 28.52 -6.49
N THR A 489 19.12 28.01 -6.73
CA THR A 489 18.62 27.73 -8.08
C THR A 489 17.11 27.90 -8.15
N GLY A 490 16.64 28.85 -8.97
CA GLY A 490 15.25 29.25 -8.99
C GLY A 490 14.74 29.64 -7.59
N PRO A 491 13.65 29.05 -7.10
CA PRO A 491 13.15 29.32 -5.74
C PRO A 491 13.90 28.54 -4.65
N TRP A 492 14.81 27.64 -5.00
CA TRP A 492 15.48 26.75 -4.06
C TRP A 492 16.75 27.36 -3.50
N HIS A 493 16.88 27.33 -2.19
CA HIS A 493 18.07 27.64 -1.43
C HIS A 493 18.56 26.38 -0.71
N VAL A 494 19.79 25.99 -0.99
CA VAL A 494 20.40 24.77 -0.42
C VAL A 494 21.37 25.19 0.69
N TYR A 495 21.12 24.63 1.86
CA TYR A 495 21.96 24.84 3.05
C TYR A 495 22.72 23.57 3.39
N GLU A 496 23.98 23.71 3.73
CA GLU A 496 24.79 22.65 4.34
C GLU A 496 24.77 22.81 5.85
N ILE A 497 24.54 21.70 6.56
CA ILE A 497 24.47 21.67 8.01
C ILE A 497 25.87 21.46 8.57
N ALA A 498 26.30 22.38 9.46
CA ALA A 498 27.57 22.25 10.14
C ALA A 498 27.61 21.02 11.07
N ASP A 499 28.79 20.43 11.21
CA ASP A 499 29.08 19.34 12.15
C ASP A 499 28.12 18.16 12.06
N THR A 500 27.85 17.68 10.86
CA THR A 500 27.05 16.49 10.61
C THR A 500 27.86 15.40 9.92
N SER A 501 27.76 14.18 10.44
CA SER A 501 28.39 13.01 9.86
C SER A 501 27.46 11.80 9.92
N LEU A 502 27.70 10.82 9.05
CA LEU A 502 26.95 9.57 9.05
C LEU A 502 27.45 8.62 10.15
N VAL A 503 28.72 8.68 10.47
CA VAL A 503 29.38 7.86 11.48
C VAL A 503 30.16 8.80 12.38
N GLU A 504 29.88 8.78 13.67
CA GLU A 504 30.55 9.65 14.64
C GLU A 504 30.89 8.91 15.95
N PRO A 505 32.02 9.20 16.57
CA PRO A 505 32.32 8.69 17.90
C PRO A 505 31.39 9.33 18.93
N LEU A 506 31.14 8.63 20.03
CA LEU A 506 30.41 9.18 21.15
C LEU A 506 31.37 9.76 22.19
N ASP A 507 31.05 10.95 22.69
CA ASP A 507 31.81 11.61 23.77
C ASP A 507 31.38 11.12 25.16
N VAL A 508 30.20 10.51 25.24
CA VAL A 508 29.61 10.01 26.48
C VAL A 508 29.15 8.56 26.28
N GLN A 509 29.43 7.74 27.28
CA GLN A 509 29.03 6.34 27.27
C GLN A 509 27.49 6.22 27.18
N PRO A 510 26.96 5.39 26.25
CA PRO A 510 25.54 5.13 26.16
C PRO A 510 24.96 4.51 27.44
N VAL A 511 23.67 4.71 27.64
CA VAL A 511 22.90 4.09 28.72
C VAL A 511 21.94 3.05 28.16
N VAL A 512 21.93 1.86 28.75
CA VAL A 512 21.02 0.77 28.38
C VAL A 512 19.67 1.02 29.04
N VAL A 513 18.62 1.08 28.24
CA VAL A 513 17.26 1.35 28.71
C VAL A 513 16.48 0.08 28.90
N ASN A 514 16.00 -0.18 30.11
CA ASN A 514 15.00 -1.20 30.40
C ASN A 514 13.62 -0.67 29.98
N GLN A 515 13.09 -1.20 28.90
CA GLN A 515 11.79 -0.77 28.37
C GLN A 515 10.66 -1.17 29.33
N ARG A 516 9.63 -0.32 29.43
CA ARG A 516 8.39 -0.66 30.13
C ARG A 516 7.73 -1.89 29.51
N ALA A 517 6.94 -2.62 30.28
CA ALA A 517 6.16 -3.76 29.77
C ALA A 517 5.15 -3.31 28.69
N GLY A 518 4.97 -4.12 27.66
CA GLY A 518 4.04 -3.84 26.57
C GLY A 518 4.61 -4.18 25.20
N ASP A 519 4.01 -3.61 24.15
CA ASP A 519 4.48 -3.77 22.76
C ASP A 519 5.87 -3.15 22.58
N GLN A 520 6.85 -3.96 22.22
CA GLN A 520 8.25 -3.52 22.10
C GLN A 520 8.44 -2.37 21.10
N ARG A 521 7.62 -2.30 20.06
CA ARG A 521 7.64 -1.21 19.07
C ARG A 521 7.20 0.10 19.67
N GLU A 522 6.05 0.10 20.38
CA GLU A 522 5.54 1.30 21.09
C GLU A 522 6.51 1.77 22.17
N ARG A 523 7.02 0.83 22.97
CA ARG A 523 7.96 1.15 24.05
C ARG A 523 9.28 1.74 23.53
N TRP A 524 9.78 1.27 22.40
CA TRP A 524 10.96 1.88 21.77
C TRP A 524 10.64 3.26 21.17
N LEU A 525 9.46 3.43 20.56
CA LEU A 525 9.03 4.71 20.02
C LEU A 525 8.94 5.78 21.14
N GLU A 526 8.46 5.42 22.33
CA GLU A 526 8.45 6.31 23.49
C GLU A 526 9.86 6.79 23.86
N VAL A 527 10.80 5.86 24.03
CA VAL A 527 12.20 6.16 24.35
C VAL A 527 12.84 7.00 23.25
N GLY A 528 12.77 6.52 22.02
CA GLY A 528 13.39 7.18 20.88
C GLY A 528 12.83 8.57 20.62
N MET A 529 11.52 8.76 20.73
CA MET A 529 10.89 10.07 20.52
C MET A 529 11.18 11.02 21.67
N SER A 530 11.15 10.55 22.92
CA SER A 530 11.49 11.38 24.08
C SER A 530 12.94 11.86 24.00
N TRP A 531 13.88 10.98 23.63
CA TRP A 531 15.27 11.39 23.42
C TRP A 531 15.42 12.35 22.24
N PHE A 532 14.74 12.08 21.11
CA PHE A 532 14.86 12.88 19.91
C PHE A 532 14.36 14.31 20.10
N GLN A 533 13.27 14.50 20.83
CA GLN A 533 12.68 15.82 21.10
C GLN A 533 13.27 16.52 22.34
N HIS A 534 13.74 15.75 23.32
CA HIS A 534 14.19 16.22 24.62
C HIS A 534 15.53 15.60 25.05
N GLY A 535 16.45 15.42 24.09
CA GLY A 535 17.74 14.74 24.32
C GLY A 535 18.62 15.38 25.38
N ASP A 536 18.48 16.69 25.60
CA ASP A 536 19.23 17.46 26.59
C ASP A 536 18.95 16.97 28.04
N GLU A 537 17.91 16.19 28.27
CA GLU A 537 17.52 15.64 29.58
C GLU A 537 18.03 14.23 29.84
N TRP A 538 18.63 13.61 28.83
CA TRP A 538 19.04 12.21 28.93
C TRP A 538 20.50 12.03 29.33
N ASP A 539 21.32 13.05 29.42
CA ASP A 539 22.76 13.01 29.75
C ASP A 539 23.61 12.00 28.98
N ALA A 540 23.00 10.98 28.37
CA ALA A 540 23.63 9.94 27.56
C ALA A 540 22.66 9.40 26.49
N LEU A 541 23.20 8.82 25.41
CA LEU A 541 22.42 8.20 24.33
C LEU A 541 21.74 6.90 24.82
N PRO A 542 20.40 6.79 24.75
CA PRO A 542 19.71 5.54 25.11
C PRO A 542 19.92 4.47 24.06
N VAL A 543 20.22 3.26 24.52
CA VAL A 543 20.37 2.06 23.67
C VAL A 543 19.53 0.91 24.21
N ALA A 544 19.09 0.01 23.32
CA ALA A 544 18.28 -1.16 23.69
C ALA A 544 19.11 -2.32 24.30
N GLY A 545 20.41 -2.23 24.23
CA GLY A 545 21.36 -3.21 24.77
C GLY A 545 22.78 -2.71 24.63
N GLY A 546 23.73 -3.35 25.31
CA GLY A 546 25.13 -2.95 25.30
C GLY A 546 26.00 -3.90 26.11
N PRO A 547 27.31 -3.65 26.16
CA PRO A 547 28.22 -4.33 27.09
C PRO A 547 27.74 -4.25 28.54
N SER A 548 28.01 -5.31 29.33
CA SER A 548 27.50 -5.46 30.70
C SER A 548 27.93 -4.34 31.66
N GLN A 549 29.03 -3.65 31.34
CA GLN A 549 29.56 -2.54 32.14
C GLN A 549 28.81 -1.22 31.90
N TRP A 550 27.95 -1.14 30.89
CA TRP A 550 27.15 0.08 30.67
C TRP A 550 26.03 0.19 31.72
N GLN A 551 25.75 1.42 32.14
CA GLN A 551 24.69 1.65 33.12
C GLN A 551 23.35 1.22 32.51
N HIS A 552 22.53 0.52 33.34
CA HIS A 552 21.13 0.20 33.02
C HIS A 552 20.22 1.16 33.78
N VAL A 553 19.21 1.69 33.08
CA VAL A 553 18.19 2.57 33.69
C VAL A 553 16.80 2.13 33.29
N ASP A 554 15.87 2.21 34.24
CA ASP A 554 14.46 2.08 33.95
C ASP A 554 13.92 3.40 33.43
N VAL A 555 12.80 3.37 32.71
CA VAL A 555 12.12 4.57 32.23
C VAL A 555 10.72 4.67 32.83
N VAL A 556 10.32 5.91 33.13
CA VAL A 556 9.01 6.26 33.66
C VAL A 556 8.37 7.33 32.77
N VAL A 557 7.04 7.38 32.79
CA VAL A 557 6.30 8.45 32.11
C VAL A 557 6.59 9.79 32.77
N ASP A 558 6.94 10.80 31.97
CA ASP A 558 7.09 12.17 32.43
C ASP A 558 5.73 12.89 32.49
N ALA A 559 5.05 12.78 33.64
CA ALA A 559 3.72 13.35 33.82
C ALA A 559 3.68 14.88 33.59
N ALA A 560 4.77 15.59 33.83
CA ALA A 560 4.83 17.03 33.65
C ALA A 560 4.77 17.46 32.18
N ARG A 561 5.26 16.62 31.28
CA ARG A 561 5.28 16.86 29.83
C ARG A 561 4.09 16.28 29.07
N GLN A 562 3.31 15.39 29.70
CA GLN A 562 2.07 14.86 29.14
C GLN A 562 0.96 15.90 29.05
N VAL A 563 1.06 16.97 29.82
CA VAL A 563 0.00 18.01 29.98
C VAL A 563 0.16 19.07 28.88
N GLY A 564 -0.89 19.28 28.09
CA GLY A 564 -1.08 20.53 27.36
C GLY A 564 -1.03 20.54 25.84
N GLN A 565 -0.88 19.41 25.17
CA GLN A 565 -1.13 19.35 23.71
C GLN A 565 -2.26 18.38 23.42
N PRO A 566 -3.44 18.87 22.99
CA PRO A 566 -4.48 17.99 22.53
C PRO A 566 -4.00 17.33 21.23
N GLY A 567 -3.67 16.04 21.31
CA GLY A 567 -3.49 15.23 20.13
C GLY A 567 -4.82 15.08 19.41
N GLU A 568 -4.82 15.18 18.09
CA GLU A 568 -6.03 15.07 17.27
C GLU A 568 -6.68 13.68 17.32
N ALA A 569 -6.06 12.67 17.96
CA ALA A 569 -6.48 11.26 17.90
C ALA A 569 -6.54 10.54 19.26
N GLY A 570 -6.74 11.20 20.33
CA GLY A 570 -7.10 10.57 21.62
C GLY A 570 -5.97 9.85 22.37
N ARG A 571 -4.90 9.33 21.73
CA ARG A 571 -3.73 8.76 22.41
C ARG A 571 -2.44 9.21 21.73
N GLN A 572 -1.64 9.97 22.46
CA GLN A 572 -0.29 10.36 22.05
C GLN A 572 0.75 9.37 22.58
N VAL A 573 1.88 9.29 21.88
CA VAL A 573 3.06 8.59 22.38
C VAL A 573 3.47 9.18 23.72
N ASP A 574 3.67 8.33 24.73
CA ASP A 574 4.10 8.77 26.05
C ASP A 574 5.49 9.43 25.99
N ILE A 575 5.65 10.56 26.64
CA ILE A 575 6.98 11.11 26.90
C ILE A 575 7.53 10.39 28.12
N VAL A 576 8.71 9.82 28.00
CA VAL A 576 9.37 9.08 29.07
C VAL A 576 10.73 9.70 29.41
N LYS A 577 11.17 9.49 30.63
CA LYS A 577 12.49 9.89 31.13
C LYS A 577 13.11 8.79 31.96
N PRO A 578 14.43 8.81 32.21
CA PRO A 578 15.07 7.90 33.16
C PRO A 578 14.43 7.97 34.53
N ALA A 579 14.20 6.82 35.17
CA ALA A 579 13.63 6.75 36.52
C ALA A 579 14.60 7.21 37.60
N GLY A 580 15.88 7.31 37.29
CA GLY A 580 16.97 7.73 38.20
C GLY A 580 18.02 8.54 37.45
N THR A 581 19.10 8.85 38.16
CA THR A 581 20.23 9.63 37.59
C THR A 581 20.99 8.82 36.57
N VAL A 582 21.19 9.36 35.38
CA VAL A 582 22.11 8.83 34.37
C VAL A 582 23.52 9.37 34.69
N THR A 583 24.48 8.46 34.89
CA THR A 583 25.86 8.84 35.16
C THR A 583 26.55 9.21 33.85
N LYS A 584 26.92 10.46 33.69
CA LYS A 584 27.65 10.91 32.50
C LYS A 584 29.11 10.46 32.55
N THR A 585 29.42 9.37 31.86
CA THR A 585 30.79 8.84 31.75
C THR A 585 31.42 9.35 30.47
N THR A 586 32.39 10.25 30.57
CA THR A 586 33.13 10.78 29.42
C THR A 586 34.03 9.71 28.80
N LEU A 587 34.01 9.64 27.49
CA LEU A 587 34.79 8.71 26.69
C LEU A 587 36.06 9.40 26.11
N PRO A 588 37.09 8.64 25.83
CA PRO A 588 38.25 9.16 25.11
C PRO A 588 37.89 9.61 23.70
N ALA A 589 38.51 10.68 23.21
CA ALA A 589 38.34 11.13 21.85
C ALA A 589 38.78 10.06 20.84
N VAL A 590 38.05 9.92 19.76
CA VAL A 590 38.30 9.00 18.65
C VAL A 590 38.09 9.72 17.33
N THR A 591 38.95 9.46 16.38
CA THR A 591 38.81 9.95 15.01
C THR A 591 38.24 8.86 14.12
N VAL A 592 37.11 9.17 13.46
CA VAL A 592 36.52 8.32 12.42
C VAL A 592 36.98 8.83 11.04
N SER A 593 37.41 7.92 10.20
CA SER A 593 37.89 8.23 8.84
C SER A 593 37.42 7.15 7.84
N ASN A 594 37.66 7.41 6.54
CA ASN A 594 37.40 6.46 5.46
C ASN A 594 35.97 5.88 5.47
N VAL A 595 34.97 6.70 5.78
CA VAL A 595 33.58 6.27 5.79
C VAL A 595 33.11 6.00 4.35
N VAL A 596 32.74 4.72 4.09
CA VAL A 596 32.22 4.27 2.79
C VAL A 596 30.85 3.67 3.01
N GLN A 597 29.82 4.29 2.42
CA GLN A 597 28.46 3.78 2.40
C GLN A 597 28.15 3.16 1.03
N LYS A 598 27.63 1.93 1.04
CA LYS A 598 27.04 1.25 -0.12
C LYS A 598 25.59 0.92 0.18
N GLU A 599 24.92 0.27 -0.74
CA GLU A 599 23.50 -0.04 -0.65
C GLU A 599 23.16 -0.90 0.59
N GLU A 600 23.97 -1.95 0.86
CA GLU A 600 23.77 -2.89 1.96
C GLU A 600 24.97 -2.96 2.93
N SER A 601 25.88 -2.00 2.90
CA SER A 601 27.05 -2.02 3.78
C SER A 601 27.57 -0.63 4.10
N ILE A 602 28.23 -0.52 5.27
CA ILE A 602 28.94 0.66 5.72
C ILE A 602 30.25 0.20 6.33
N SER A 603 31.35 0.84 5.93
CA SER A 603 32.64 0.64 6.55
C SER A 603 33.30 1.94 6.93
N PHE A 604 34.14 1.92 7.94
CA PHE A 604 34.89 3.06 8.41
C PHE A 604 36.11 2.61 9.21
N ASP A 605 37.06 3.52 9.39
CA ASP A 605 38.23 3.31 10.21
C ASP A 605 38.16 4.16 11.47
N VAL A 606 38.72 3.65 12.57
CA VAL A 606 38.89 4.37 13.85
C VAL A 606 40.36 4.32 14.27
N ASP A 607 40.83 5.39 14.87
CA ASP A 607 42.20 5.46 15.42
C ASP A 607 42.33 4.79 16.79
N ARG A 608 41.19 4.48 17.45
CA ARG A 608 41.14 3.82 18.76
C ARG A 608 39.98 2.84 18.85
N THR A 609 40.24 1.66 19.43
CA THR A 609 39.23 0.65 19.72
C THR A 609 38.60 0.83 21.12
N GLY A 610 37.50 0.15 21.39
CA GLY A 610 36.79 0.14 22.68
C GLY A 610 35.95 1.35 23.00
N VAL A 611 35.89 2.35 22.10
CA VAL A 611 35.03 3.52 22.25
C VAL A 611 33.78 3.38 21.35
N PRO A 612 32.57 3.54 21.89
CA PRO A 612 31.34 3.43 21.10
C PRO A 612 31.27 4.45 19.95
N VAL A 613 30.81 3.97 18.79
CA VAL A 613 30.62 4.78 17.58
C VAL A 613 29.16 4.67 17.14
N LEU A 614 28.55 5.82 16.92
CA LEU A 614 27.17 5.93 16.39
C LEU A 614 27.19 5.89 14.87
N VAL A 615 26.42 4.97 14.30
CA VAL A 615 26.20 4.85 12.86
C VAL A 615 24.74 5.25 12.59
N LYS A 616 24.56 6.42 11.97
CA LYS A 616 23.25 7.06 11.73
C LYS A 616 22.50 6.44 10.55
N VAL A 617 22.37 5.13 10.59
CA VAL A 617 21.57 4.33 9.67
C VAL A 617 20.52 3.56 10.45
N SER A 618 19.33 3.40 9.88
CA SER A 618 18.24 2.67 10.50
C SER A 618 18.67 1.30 11.02
N TYR A 619 18.45 1.08 12.31
CA TYR A 619 18.63 -0.23 12.90
C TYR A 619 17.60 -1.23 12.38
N PHE A 620 18.07 -2.40 12.05
CA PHE A 620 17.27 -3.59 11.84
C PHE A 620 18.08 -4.82 12.26
N PRO A 621 17.49 -5.90 12.78
CA PRO A 621 18.25 -7.04 13.33
C PRO A 621 19.05 -7.84 12.30
N ASN A 622 18.94 -7.51 11.02
CA ASN A 622 19.71 -8.12 9.93
C ASN A 622 21.11 -7.52 9.77
N TRP A 623 21.41 -6.39 10.41
CA TRP A 623 22.75 -5.84 10.40
C TRP A 623 23.73 -6.73 11.15
N ARG A 624 24.87 -7.02 10.52
CA ARG A 624 26.02 -7.74 11.08
C ARG A 624 27.22 -6.84 11.07
N VAL A 625 28.14 -7.04 12.00
CA VAL A 625 29.36 -6.24 12.10
C VAL A 625 30.60 -7.13 12.14
N LYS A 626 31.67 -6.69 11.47
CA LYS A 626 33.05 -7.21 11.61
C LYS A 626 33.92 -6.09 12.13
N GLY A 627 34.86 -6.40 13.01
CA GLY A 627 35.74 -5.41 13.64
C GLY A 627 35.09 -4.63 14.81
N ALA A 628 33.91 -5.05 15.27
CA ALA A 628 33.28 -4.58 16.50
C ALA A 628 32.58 -5.72 17.23
N ASP A 629 32.15 -5.48 18.46
CA ASP A 629 31.54 -6.49 19.33
C ASP A 629 30.16 -6.93 18.86
N ASN A 630 29.24 -5.97 18.65
CA ASN A 630 27.87 -6.20 18.22
C ASN A 630 27.27 -4.93 17.62
N VAL A 631 26.07 -5.05 17.07
CA VAL A 631 25.25 -3.92 16.61
C VAL A 631 24.11 -3.69 17.62
N TYR A 632 24.15 -2.57 18.32
CA TYR A 632 23.16 -2.18 19.32
C TYR A 632 22.19 -1.16 18.74
N ARG A 633 20.87 -1.33 19.00
CA ARG A 633 19.87 -0.35 18.63
C ARG A 633 20.00 0.88 19.52
N ALA A 634 20.16 2.04 18.93
CA ALA A 634 20.30 3.32 19.62
C ALA A 634 19.17 4.29 19.25
N ALA A 635 18.82 5.22 20.15
CA ALA A 635 17.87 6.26 19.83
C ALA A 635 18.36 7.16 18.66
N PRO A 636 17.47 7.66 17.80
CA PRO A 636 16.04 7.38 17.78
C PRO A 636 15.72 5.97 17.24
N ASN A 637 16.40 5.50 16.22
CA ASN A 637 16.41 4.13 15.68
C ASN A 637 17.67 3.89 14.85
N MET A 638 18.83 4.24 15.40
CA MET A 638 20.15 4.13 14.78
C MET A 638 20.91 2.94 15.35
N MET A 639 22.19 2.82 15.01
CA MET A 639 23.06 1.76 15.46
C MET A 639 24.25 2.29 16.24
N VAL A 640 24.62 1.62 17.31
CA VAL A 640 25.89 1.83 18.01
C VAL A 640 26.71 0.53 17.92
N VAL A 641 27.99 0.67 17.68
CA VAL A 641 28.97 -0.43 17.70
C VAL A 641 30.17 -0.05 18.58
N VAL A 642 30.80 -1.03 19.20
CA VAL A 642 32.06 -0.82 19.96
C VAL A 642 33.20 -1.48 19.18
N PRO A 643 34.05 -0.69 18.48
CA PRO A 643 35.14 -1.25 17.69
C PRO A 643 36.10 -2.10 18.48
N THR A 644 36.42 -3.30 17.99
CA THR A 644 37.45 -4.19 18.46
C THR A 644 38.67 -4.25 17.53
N SER A 645 38.53 -3.61 16.35
CA SER A 645 39.56 -3.41 15.33
C SER A 645 39.52 -1.98 14.83
N THR A 646 40.64 -1.53 14.27
CA THR A 646 40.71 -0.19 13.62
C THR A 646 39.88 -0.07 12.35
N HIS A 647 39.55 -1.18 11.71
CA HIS A 647 38.62 -1.24 10.58
C HIS A 647 37.32 -1.91 11.01
N VAL A 648 36.19 -1.24 10.80
CA VAL A 648 34.85 -1.71 11.11
C VAL A 648 34.01 -1.78 9.83
N ALA A 649 33.34 -2.91 9.61
CA ALA A 649 32.46 -3.11 8.47
C ALA A 649 31.11 -3.70 8.92
N LEU A 650 30.03 -2.99 8.62
CA LEU A 650 28.66 -3.44 8.80
C LEU A 650 28.12 -3.92 7.45
N SER A 651 27.41 -5.05 7.45
CA SER A 651 26.70 -5.60 6.29
C SER A 651 25.28 -5.98 6.67
N TYR A 652 24.34 -5.74 5.77
CA TYR A 652 22.95 -6.19 5.92
C TYR A 652 22.83 -7.59 5.34
N GLU A 653 22.54 -8.57 6.18
CA GLU A 653 22.60 -9.99 5.81
C GLU A 653 21.30 -10.72 6.16
N PRO A 654 20.91 -11.75 5.37
CA PRO A 654 19.79 -12.60 5.75
C PRO A 654 19.97 -13.20 7.14
N SER A 655 18.92 -13.15 7.93
CA SER A 655 18.87 -13.76 9.26
C SER A 655 18.53 -15.26 9.19
N GLY A 656 18.60 -15.95 10.32
CA GLY A 656 18.11 -17.32 10.42
C GLY A 656 16.61 -17.45 10.08
N LEU A 657 15.83 -16.40 10.36
CA LEU A 657 14.41 -16.34 10.01
C LEU A 657 14.20 -16.26 8.49
N ASP A 658 15.04 -15.47 7.80
CA ASP A 658 15.02 -15.40 6.34
C ASP A 658 15.37 -16.76 5.73
N SER A 659 16.44 -17.41 6.23
CA SER A 659 16.86 -18.73 5.76
C SER A 659 15.76 -19.77 5.98
N PHE A 660 15.10 -19.77 7.13
CA PHE A 660 13.96 -20.65 7.41
C PHE A 660 12.79 -20.38 6.43
N SER A 661 12.51 -19.12 6.15
CA SER A 661 11.44 -18.73 5.22
C SER A 661 11.70 -19.21 3.78
N TYR A 662 12.96 -19.22 3.33
CA TYR A 662 13.34 -19.78 2.03
C TYR A 662 13.11 -21.28 1.96
N VAL A 663 13.40 -22.02 3.04
CA VAL A 663 13.08 -23.47 3.13
C VAL A 663 11.59 -23.71 3.01
N LEU A 664 10.76 -22.89 3.69
CA LEU A 664 9.29 -22.99 3.59
C LEU A 664 8.80 -22.71 2.16
N THR A 665 9.37 -21.70 1.51
CA THR A 665 9.00 -21.37 0.13
C THR A 665 9.40 -22.48 -0.83
N PHE A 666 10.60 -23.06 -0.67
CA PHE A 666 11.03 -24.21 -1.46
C PHE A 666 10.10 -25.42 -1.26
N ALA A 667 9.68 -25.70 -0.04
CA ALA A 667 8.68 -26.73 0.25
C ALA A 667 7.35 -26.42 -0.47
N GLY A 668 6.92 -25.16 -0.48
CA GLY A 668 5.75 -24.71 -1.25
C GLY A 668 5.87 -25.01 -2.74
N ILE A 669 7.02 -24.73 -3.34
CA ILE A 669 7.28 -25.02 -4.76
C ILE A 669 7.22 -26.53 -5.02
N CYS A 670 7.83 -27.35 -4.17
CA CYS A 670 7.77 -28.82 -4.28
C CYS A 670 6.32 -29.32 -4.21
N ILE A 671 5.51 -28.75 -3.31
CA ILE A 671 4.08 -29.09 -3.19
C ILE A 671 3.31 -28.71 -4.47
N VAL A 672 3.58 -27.54 -5.06
CA VAL A 672 2.96 -27.14 -6.35
C VAL A 672 3.28 -28.16 -7.44
N VAL A 673 4.53 -28.59 -7.56
CA VAL A 673 4.93 -29.64 -8.51
C VAL A 673 4.17 -30.95 -8.27
N LEU A 674 4.01 -31.36 -7.00
CA LEU A 674 3.19 -32.53 -6.66
C LEU A 674 1.71 -32.34 -7.02
N PHE A 675 1.17 -31.15 -6.77
CA PHE A 675 -0.21 -30.82 -7.09
C PHE A 675 -0.49 -30.73 -8.60
N SER A 676 0.47 -30.30 -9.38
CA SER A 676 0.37 -30.28 -10.84
C SER A 676 0.29 -31.69 -11.45
N ARG A 677 0.95 -32.66 -10.82
CA ARG A 677 0.98 -34.07 -11.26
C ARG A 677 -0.18 -34.90 -10.73
N ARG A 678 -0.80 -34.49 -9.60
CA ARG A 678 -1.86 -35.26 -8.90
C ARG A 678 -3.11 -34.44 -8.70
N ARG A 679 -4.20 -34.84 -9.38
CA ARG A 679 -5.53 -34.28 -9.14
C ARG A 679 -6.00 -34.62 -7.72
N PHE A 680 -6.60 -33.67 -7.00
CA PHE A 680 -7.29 -33.97 -5.75
C PHE A 680 -8.53 -34.82 -6.04
N ARG A 681 -8.68 -35.97 -5.36
CA ARG A 681 -9.83 -36.85 -5.55
C ARG A 681 -10.77 -36.70 -4.36
N TYR A 682 -12.01 -36.41 -4.65
CA TYR A 682 -13.09 -36.51 -3.67
C TYR A 682 -13.54 -37.96 -3.59
N GLY A 683 -13.80 -38.52 -2.33
CA GLY A 683 -14.06 -39.92 -2.12
C GLY A 683 -15.44 -40.43 -2.64
N THR A 684 -16.35 -39.53 -2.95
CA THR A 684 -17.58 -39.80 -3.68
C THR A 684 -17.48 -39.28 -5.08
N ALA A 685 -17.69 -40.12 -6.10
CA ALA A 685 -17.77 -39.68 -7.48
C ALA A 685 -18.88 -38.64 -7.62
N MET A 686 -18.54 -37.37 -7.73
CA MET A 686 -19.53 -36.41 -8.22
C MET A 686 -19.89 -36.81 -9.65
N PRO A 687 -21.18 -36.80 -10.03
CA PRO A 687 -21.56 -37.05 -11.41
C PRO A 687 -20.78 -36.05 -12.29
N GLU A 688 -20.11 -36.61 -13.28
CA GLU A 688 -19.44 -35.80 -14.32
C GLU A 688 -20.49 -34.95 -15.02
N ARG A 689 -20.68 -33.71 -14.58
CA ARG A 689 -21.39 -32.74 -15.41
C ARG A 689 -20.44 -32.29 -16.51
N ARG A 690 -20.90 -32.39 -17.76
CA ARG A 690 -20.25 -32.12 -19.02
C ARG A 690 -19.42 -30.84 -19.05
N SER A 691 -18.49 -30.75 -19.96
CA SER A 691 -17.44 -29.75 -20.11
C SER A 691 -17.96 -28.30 -20.05
N VAL A 692 -17.21 -27.46 -19.35
CA VAL A 692 -17.54 -26.06 -19.07
C VAL A 692 -17.35 -25.12 -20.26
N LEU A 693 -16.78 -25.61 -21.33
CA LEU A 693 -16.39 -24.71 -22.42
C LEU A 693 -17.50 -24.48 -23.45
N ILE A 694 -18.39 -25.40 -23.65
CA ILE A 694 -19.56 -25.24 -24.53
C ILE A 694 -20.57 -26.34 -24.16
N ASP A 695 -21.76 -26.02 -23.64
CA ASP A 695 -22.89 -26.88 -23.75
C ASP A 695 -23.47 -26.67 -25.15
N ASP A 696 -23.14 -27.54 -26.08
CA ASP A 696 -23.61 -27.48 -27.49
C ASP A 696 -25.15 -27.46 -27.57
N GLU A 697 -25.86 -27.98 -26.55
CA GLU A 697 -27.31 -27.88 -26.41
C GLU A 697 -27.80 -26.47 -26.05
N GLU A 698 -27.03 -25.65 -25.34
CA GLU A 698 -27.38 -24.24 -25.05
C GLU A 698 -27.18 -23.32 -26.27
N LEU A 699 -26.33 -23.70 -27.21
CA LEU A 699 -26.06 -22.94 -28.43
C LEU A 699 -27.03 -23.26 -29.59
N GLY A 700 -27.92 -24.22 -29.41
CA GLY A 700 -28.89 -24.58 -30.44
C GLY A 700 -28.28 -25.25 -31.69
N LEU A 701 -27.07 -25.79 -31.54
CA LEU A 701 -26.40 -26.61 -32.54
C LEU A 701 -26.66 -28.10 -32.25
N ALA A 702 -27.91 -28.47 -31.96
CA ALA A 702 -28.32 -29.84 -32.09
C ALA A 702 -28.26 -30.18 -33.59
N SER A 703 -27.34 -31.03 -33.96
CA SER A 703 -27.28 -31.62 -35.31
C SER A 703 -28.63 -32.24 -35.62
N SER A 704 -29.23 -31.81 -36.71
CA SER A 704 -30.23 -32.60 -37.42
C SER A 704 -29.54 -33.92 -37.80
N GLY A 705 -29.67 -34.93 -36.92
CA GLY A 705 -29.33 -36.29 -37.28
C GLY A 705 -30.29 -36.75 -38.36
N ASP A 706 -29.76 -36.95 -39.54
CA ASP A 706 -30.45 -37.64 -40.61
C ASP A 706 -30.79 -39.06 -40.16
N ASP A 707 -32.08 -39.31 -40.02
CA ASP A 707 -32.63 -40.65 -40.13
C ASP A 707 -32.56 -41.02 -41.64
N ASN A 708 -31.74 -41.99 -41.96
CA ASN A 708 -31.98 -43.01 -42.95
C ASN A 708 -31.10 -44.22 -42.66
#